data_2ae4e942a2f8c41f2857896a2b74ba11
#
_entry.id   2ae4e942a2f8c41f2857896a2b74ba11
#
_cell.length_a   1.000
_cell.length_b   1.000
_cell.length_c   1.000
_cell.angle_alpha   90.00
_cell.angle_beta   90.00
_cell.angle_gamma   90.00
#
_symmetry.space_group_name_H-M   'P 1'
#
loop_
_entity.id
_entity.type
_entity.pdbx_description
1 polymer ?
#
loop_
_entity_poly.entity_id
_entity_poly.type
_entity_poly.pdbx_seq_one_letter_code
_entity_poly.pdbx_strand_id
1 'polypeptide(L)'
;MADLRFQRNFGIAAHIDAGKTTTTERILYYTGVNHKIGEVHDGAATMDWMAQEQERGITITSAATTCFWNFPTIQGVKTSDTKLYKFNIIDTPGHVDFTVEVERSLRVLDGLLALFCAVSGVEPQSETVWRQANRYKVPRIGFVNKMDRAGADFLNVVKQVKEMLGAKAVPLQLPIGAEDGFKGVVDLITLKGMVWDDATQGMTYKEVPIPEDMVDEVKEWRQHLIEAVADYDEKLLEKFFDDPDTITEDEIHEAIRKATIDISIIPMMCGSSFKNKGVQTALDAIVRYLPGPMDLEAVKGINPDTGEEIERKPDPKAPFAALAFKIMTDPFVGRLAFFRAYSGHLDSGSYVLNTRTGKNERISRIMQMHANKQNPVDFIEAGDIGAAVGFKDIKTGDTLCNEDHPIVLEAMTFPEPVISVAVEPKTQVDVDRMGMAIAKLVEEDPTLRVKTDEETGQTILSGMGELHLEIIVDRMKREFKVEINQGAPQVAYKEAFKQTIEHREVLKKQTGGRGKFADIVFEIGPADEEFLKEGKGNFQFVNGLFGGSIPKEFVPAIQKGFETAMTTGVLAGYPMESMKVRVFDGSFHQVDSDAMSFELCAKQGYRESGRKAKPVLLEPIMKIEVLTPDQYMGDVTGDLNRRRGMLEGMDSKHGVQVIKAKVPLSEMFGYVTQLRSLSSGRATSTMEFSHYAPAPNNIAEEVMAKQKGKVKIED
;
A
#
# COMPACT_ATOMS: atom_id res chain seq x y z
N MET A 1 -13.09 15.73 25.88
CA MET A 1 -13.34 14.60 24.96
C MET A 1 -13.71 15.18 23.62
N ALA A 2 -12.96 14.87 22.59
CA ALA A 2 -13.33 15.25 21.23
C ALA A 2 -14.60 14.48 20.83
N ASP A 3 -15.54 15.15 20.18
CA ASP A 3 -16.73 14.47 19.66
C ASP A 3 -16.37 13.77 18.35
N LEU A 4 -16.29 12.46 18.38
CA LEU A 4 -15.89 11.60 17.25
C LEU A 4 -16.76 11.79 15.99
N ARG A 5 -17.97 12.33 16.13
CA ARG A 5 -18.84 12.67 15.00
C ARG A 5 -18.23 13.76 14.11
N PHE A 6 -17.40 14.63 14.70
CA PHE A 6 -16.74 15.74 14.00
C PHE A 6 -15.28 15.42 13.65
N GLN A 7 -14.95 14.15 13.43
CA GLN A 7 -13.63 13.71 13.02
C GLN A 7 -13.67 12.96 11.69
N ARG A 8 -12.65 13.17 10.87
CA ARG A 8 -12.42 12.43 9.60
C ARG A 8 -10.96 12.03 9.50
N ASN A 9 -10.71 10.75 9.29
CA ASN A 9 -9.38 10.20 9.04
C ASN A 9 -9.35 9.74 7.58
N PHE A 10 -8.71 10.49 6.73
CA PHE A 10 -8.70 10.17 5.31
C PHE A 10 -7.32 10.28 4.68
N GLY A 11 -7.12 9.51 3.62
CA GLY A 11 -5.93 9.56 2.79
C GLY A 11 -6.17 10.34 1.52
N ILE A 12 -5.09 10.83 0.94
CA ILE A 12 -5.09 11.42 -0.40
C ILE A 12 -4.21 10.52 -1.27
N ALA A 13 -4.81 9.92 -2.29
CA ALA A 13 -4.12 9.03 -3.21
C ALA A 13 -4.31 9.51 -4.66
N ALA A 14 -3.25 9.39 -5.43
CA ALA A 14 -3.21 9.82 -6.82
C ALA A 14 -2.10 9.10 -7.57
N HIS A 15 -2.21 9.02 -8.88
CA HIS A 15 -1.04 8.70 -9.70
C HIS A 15 -0.04 9.88 -9.72
N ILE A 16 1.17 9.61 -10.21
CA ILE A 16 2.21 10.62 -10.37
C ILE A 16 1.66 11.76 -11.25
N ASP A 17 1.97 12.99 -10.88
CA ASP A 17 1.53 14.20 -11.59
C ASP A 17 0.01 14.47 -11.63
N ALA A 18 -0.86 13.76 -10.92
CA ALA A 18 -2.29 14.16 -10.79
C ALA A 18 -2.49 15.43 -9.95
N GLY A 19 -1.44 15.93 -9.32
CA GLY A 19 -1.47 17.14 -8.50
C GLY A 19 -1.80 16.87 -7.05
N LYS A 20 -1.39 15.71 -6.53
CA LYS A 20 -1.59 15.30 -5.13
C LYS A 20 -1.00 16.33 -4.17
N THR A 21 0.31 16.58 -4.24
CA THR A 21 1.00 17.53 -3.36
C THR A 21 0.41 18.93 -3.44
N THR A 22 0.08 19.40 -4.66
CA THR A 22 -0.59 20.70 -4.84
C THR A 22 -1.95 20.73 -4.12
N THR A 23 -2.74 19.67 -4.23
CA THR A 23 -4.05 19.59 -3.57
C THR A 23 -3.89 19.57 -2.04
N THR A 24 -2.94 18.79 -1.53
CA THR A 24 -2.65 18.71 -0.09
C THR A 24 -2.19 20.08 0.45
N GLU A 25 -1.32 20.79 -0.25
CA GLU A 25 -0.87 22.14 0.14
C GLU A 25 -2.05 23.15 0.16
N ARG A 26 -2.99 23.04 -0.79
CA ARG A 26 -4.22 23.86 -0.77
C ARG A 26 -5.12 23.55 0.42
N ILE A 27 -5.26 22.27 0.76
CA ILE A 27 -5.99 21.85 1.95
C ILE A 27 -5.35 22.45 3.20
N LEU A 28 -4.02 22.35 3.36
CA LEU A 28 -3.30 22.91 4.50
C LEU A 28 -3.42 24.44 4.57
N TYR A 29 -3.45 25.11 3.44
CA TYR A 29 -3.67 26.54 3.36
C TYR A 29 -5.08 26.94 3.81
N TYR A 30 -6.12 26.30 3.26
CA TYR A 30 -7.52 26.60 3.60
C TYR A 30 -7.89 26.23 5.03
N THR A 31 -7.24 25.24 5.61
CA THR A 31 -7.40 24.87 7.01
C THR A 31 -6.57 25.71 7.98
N GLY A 32 -5.76 26.65 7.47
CA GLY A 32 -4.97 27.56 8.27
C GLY A 32 -3.70 26.98 8.90
N VAL A 33 -3.30 25.77 8.49
CA VAL A 33 -2.03 25.14 8.93
C VAL A 33 -0.86 25.87 8.28
N ASN A 34 -0.96 26.19 7.00
CA ASN A 34 0.02 26.98 6.26
C ASN A 34 -0.47 28.42 6.06
N HIS A 35 0.40 29.37 6.30
CA HIS A 35 0.09 30.81 6.10
C HIS A 35 0.37 31.28 4.67
N LYS A 36 1.09 30.47 3.88
CA LYS A 36 1.40 30.72 2.48
C LYS A 36 1.12 29.45 1.68
N ILE A 37 0.73 29.65 0.44
CA ILE A 37 0.58 28.54 -0.52
C ILE A 37 1.99 28.07 -0.88
N GLY A 38 2.32 26.81 -0.55
CA GLY A 38 3.55 26.15 -0.99
C GLY A 38 3.43 25.73 -2.45
N GLU A 39 4.37 26.17 -3.29
CA GLU A 39 4.45 25.69 -4.67
C GLU A 39 5.44 24.52 -4.75
N VAL A 40 5.01 23.42 -5.39
CA VAL A 40 5.82 22.19 -5.53
C VAL A 40 7.10 22.48 -6.33
N HIS A 41 7.00 23.31 -7.37
CA HIS A 41 8.13 23.67 -8.23
C HIS A 41 9.22 24.49 -7.53
N ASP A 42 8.87 25.16 -6.43
CA ASP A 42 9.82 25.96 -5.65
C ASP A 42 10.43 25.17 -4.48
N GLY A 43 10.11 23.86 -4.33
CA GLY A 43 10.56 23.02 -3.22
C GLY A 43 9.98 23.45 -1.87
N ALA A 44 8.88 24.19 -1.86
CA ALA A 44 8.26 24.78 -0.67
C ALA A 44 7.09 23.95 -0.10
N ALA A 45 6.86 22.73 -0.60
CA ALA A 45 5.79 21.86 -0.15
C ALA A 45 6.07 21.33 1.27
N THR A 46 5.08 21.47 2.15
CA THR A 46 5.19 21.09 3.57
C THR A 46 5.17 19.58 3.78
N MET A 47 4.37 18.86 2.98
CA MET A 47 4.19 17.42 3.13
C MET A 47 5.33 16.62 2.50
N ASP A 48 5.90 17.07 1.40
CA ASP A 48 7.09 16.50 0.78
C ASP A 48 8.35 17.10 1.44
N TRP A 49 8.64 16.66 2.66
CA TRP A 49 9.68 17.26 3.52
C TRP A 49 11.08 16.67 3.30
N MET A 50 11.19 15.50 2.66
CA MET A 50 12.47 14.89 2.34
C MET A 50 13.13 15.60 1.15
N ALA A 51 14.46 15.78 1.21
CA ALA A 51 15.20 16.37 0.09
C ALA A 51 14.98 15.60 -1.23
N GLN A 52 14.89 14.25 -1.15
CA GLN A 52 14.65 13.39 -2.31
C GLN A 52 13.24 13.58 -2.90
N GLU A 53 12.23 13.84 -2.07
CA GLU A 53 10.87 14.16 -2.52
C GLU A 53 10.83 15.47 -3.27
N GLN A 54 11.48 16.51 -2.71
CA GLN A 54 11.55 17.84 -3.31
C GLN A 54 12.35 17.87 -4.62
N GLU A 55 13.50 17.18 -4.66
CA GLU A 55 14.34 17.11 -5.86
C GLU A 55 13.67 16.33 -7.02
N ARG A 56 12.88 15.31 -6.69
CA ARG A 56 12.24 14.43 -7.69
C ARG A 56 10.79 14.83 -8.01
N GLY A 57 10.18 15.66 -7.17
CA GLY A 57 8.77 16.07 -7.29
C GLY A 57 7.78 14.92 -7.05
N ILE A 58 8.17 13.89 -6.27
CA ILE A 58 7.32 12.74 -5.93
C ILE A 58 7.29 12.52 -4.42
N THR A 59 6.15 12.13 -3.89
CA THR A 59 6.03 11.68 -2.50
C THR A 59 6.59 10.27 -2.38
N ILE A 60 7.50 10.05 -1.44
CA ILE A 60 8.18 8.77 -1.17
C ILE A 60 7.62 8.14 0.09
N THR A 61 7.48 8.92 1.16
CA THR A 61 6.97 8.44 2.44
C THR A 61 5.62 9.07 2.76
N SER A 62 4.72 8.28 3.35
CA SER A 62 3.45 8.83 3.83
C SER A 62 3.69 9.84 4.96
N ALA A 63 3.07 11.00 4.87
CA ALA A 63 3.10 12.03 5.90
C ALA A 63 1.73 12.20 6.54
N ALA A 64 1.68 12.31 7.87
CA ALA A 64 0.44 12.52 8.60
C ALA A 64 0.36 13.98 9.06
N THR A 65 -0.82 14.58 8.90
CA THR A 65 -1.08 15.95 9.38
C THR A 65 -2.48 16.05 9.94
N THR A 66 -2.60 16.72 11.09
CA THR A 66 -3.89 17.08 11.67
C THR A 66 -4.21 18.53 11.34
N CYS A 67 -5.41 18.78 10.84
CA CYS A 67 -5.93 20.12 10.57
C CYS A 67 -7.41 20.20 10.92
N PHE A 68 -8.01 21.39 10.77
CA PHE A 68 -9.38 21.63 11.15
C PHE A 68 -10.15 22.34 10.05
N TRP A 69 -11.36 21.88 9.79
CA TRP A 69 -12.25 22.44 8.79
C TRP A 69 -13.58 22.87 9.39
N ASN A 70 -14.04 24.08 9.00
CA ASN A 70 -15.32 24.61 9.46
C ASN A 70 -16.42 24.23 8.45
N PHE A 71 -17.48 23.57 8.95
CA PHE A 71 -18.59 23.14 8.10
C PHE A 71 -19.92 23.11 8.90
N PRO A 72 -21.08 23.46 8.32
CA PRO A 72 -21.22 24.10 7.01
C PRO A 72 -20.75 25.56 7.02
N THR A 73 -20.45 26.09 5.83
CA THR A 73 -20.16 27.51 5.63
C THR A 73 -21.04 28.05 4.50
N ILE A 74 -21.30 29.35 4.49
CA ILE A 74 -21.96 30.03 3.35
C ILE A 74 -20.88 30.79 2.60
N GLN A 75 -20.61 30.39 1.35
CA GLN A 75 -19.58 30.98 0.49
C GLN A 75 -18.20 31.12 1.17
N GLY A 76 -17.83 30.11 2.01
CA GLY A 76 -16.60 30.11 2.79
C GLY A 76 -16.66 30.89 4.13
N VAL A 77 -17.79 31.52 4.46
CA VAL A 77 -17.97 32.27 5.70
C VAL A 77 -18.69 31.44 6.77
N LYS A 78 -18.18 31.49 8.01
CA LYS A 78 -18.79 30.79 9.16
C LYS A 78 -20.18 31.37 9.49
N THR A 79 -21.08 30.47 9.88
CA THR A 79 -22.43 30.78 10.37
C THR A 79 -22.61 30.32 11.82
N SER A 80 -23.77 30.56 12.43
CA SER A 80 -24.13 30.05 13.78
C SER A 80 -24.10 28.53 13.86
N ASP A 81 -24.38 27.85 12.77
CA ASP A 81 -24.49 26.37 12.70
C ASP A 81 -23.18 25.69 12.35
N THR A 82 -22.13 26.47 12.04
CA THR A 82 -20.80 25.96 11.71
C THR A 82 -20.21 25.17 12.85
N LYS A 83 -19.77 23.95 12.57
CA LYS A 83 -19.02 23.07 13.45
C LYS A 83 -17.58 22.96 12.99
N LEU A 84 -16.68 22.73 13.93
CA LEU A 84 -15.26 22.50 13.65
C LEU A 84 -15.01 21.00 13.53
N TYR A 85 -14.60 20.55 12.35
CA TYR A 85 -14.24 19.17 12.08
C TYR A 85 -12.72 18.99 12.19
N LYS A 86 -12.29 17.95 12.90
CA LYS A 86 -10.89 17.55 12.98
C LYS A 86 -10.58 16.59 11.83
N PHE A 87 -9.60 16.91 11.03
CA PHE A 87 -9.10 16.08 9.94
C PHE A 87 -7.74 15.52 10.29
N ASN A 88 -7.59 14.22 10.24
CA ASN A 88 -6.30 13.55 10.20
C ASN A 88 -6.08 13.09 8.76
N ILE A 89 -5.13 13.71 8.10
CA ILE A 89 -4.82 13.47 6.69
C ILE A 89 -3.55 12.63 6.62
N ILE A 90 -3.57 11.55 5.85
CA ILE A 90 -2.37 10.82 5.48
C ILE A 90 -2.14 11.01 3.98
N ASP A 91 -1.06 11.69 3.64
CA ASP A 91 -0.61 11.86 2.26
C ASP A 91 0.15 10.61 1.84
N THR A 92 -0.32 9.90 0.80
CA THR A 92 0.25 8.61 0.39
C THR A 92 1.11 8.76 -0.87
N PRO A 93 2.20 7.97 -1.01
CA PRO A 93 2.97 7.93 -2.25
C PRO A 93 2.11 7.54 -3.46
N GLY A 94 2.45 8.07 -4.62
CA GLY A 94 1.81 7.70 -5.89
C GLY A 94 2.60 6.69 -6.71
N HIS A 95 3.86 6.38 -6.34
CA HIS A 95 4.74 5.51 -7.12
C HIS A 95 4.61 4.04 -6.70
N VAL A 96 4.62 3.14 -7.67
CA VAL A 96 4.45 1.69 -7.44
C VAL A 96 5.52 1.04 -6.56
N ASP A 97 6.73 1.56 -6.55
CA ASP A 97 7.81 1.06 -5.67
C ASP A 97 7.51 1.30 -4.18
N PHE A 98 6.55 2.19 -3.87
CA PHE A 98 6.12 2.55 -2.52
C PHE A 98 4.70 2.10 -2.19
N THR A 99 4.18 1.08 -2.88
CA THR A 99 2.82 0.55 -2.64
C THR A 99 2.59 0.10 -1.20
N VAL A 100 3.64 -0.31 -0.51
CA VAL A 100 3.58 -0.68 0.91
C VAL A 100 3.24 0.50 1.82
N GLU A 101 3.74 1.69 1.50
CA GLU A 101 3.36 2.93 2.21
C GLU A 101 1.86 3.21 2.02
N VAL A 102 1.34 2.96 0.82
CA VAL A 102 -0.10 3.08 0.53
C VAL A 102 -0.90 2.06 1.33
N GLU A 103 -0.49 0.78 1.34
CA GLU A 103 -1.17 -0.27 2.10
C GLU A 103 -1.20 0.02 3.60
N ARG A 104 -0.07 0.42 4.19
CA ARG A 104 0.00 0.82 5.60
C ARG A 104 -0.98 1.94 5.93
N SER A 105 -1.06 2.93 5.05
CA SER A 105 -1.97 4.05 5.20
C SER A 105 -3.43 3.62 5.08
N LEU A 106 -3.79 2.87 4.04
CA LEU A 106 -5.16 2.40 3.81
C LEU A 106 -5.70 1.54 4.96
N ARG A 107 -4.84 0.80 5.66
CA ARG A 107 -5.23 -0.03 6.81
C ARG A 107 -5.75 0.78 7.99
N VAL A 108 -5.34 2.04 8.11
CA VAL A 108 -5.67 2.90 9.25
C VAL A 108 -6.57 4.09 8.90
N LEU A 109 -6.96 4.21 7.64
CA LEU A 109 -7.86 5.26 7.16
C LEU A 109 -9.33 4.84 7.21
N ASP A 110 -10.20 5.82 7.41
CA ASP A 110 -11.64 5.64 7.36
C ASP A 110 -12.19 5.95 5.97
N GLY A 111 -11.50 6.79 5.19
CA GLY A 111 -11.91 7.18 3.86
C GLY A 111 -10.73 7.61 2.99
N LEU A 112 -10.98 7.78 1.70
CA LEU A 112 -9.98 8.15 0.70
C LEU A 112 -10.49 9.24 -0.22
N LEU A 113 -9.67 10.27 -0.45
CA LEU A 113 -9.81 11.20 -1.55
C LEU A 113 -8.95 10.72 -2.72
N ALA A 114 -9.57 10.17 -3.74
CA ALA A 114 -8.91 9.69 -4.95
C ALA A 114 -8.82 10.82 -5.98
N LEU A 115 -7.61 11.25 -6.31
CA LEU A 115 -7.36 12.29 -7.31
C LEU A 115 -7.10 11.68 -8.68
N PHE A 116 -7.77 12.22 -9.69
CA PHE A 116 -7.58 11.89 -11.10
C PHE A 116 -7.15 13.14 -11.86
N CYS A 117 -6.37 12.97 -12.91
CA CYS A 117 -6.06 14.07 -13.81
C CYS A 117 -7.16 14.21 -14.85
N ALA A 118 -7.68 15.44 -15.08
CA ALA A 118 -8.73 15.68 -16.06
C ALA A 118 -8.32 15.35 -17.51
N VAL A 119 -7.01 15.29 -17.78
CA VAL A 119 -6.47 15.00 -19.10
C VAL A 119 -6.15 13.52 -19.29
N SER A 120 -5.34 12.93 -18.38
CA SER A 120 -4.92 11.52 -18.51
C SER A 120 -5.95 10.53 -17.94
N GLY A 121 -6.80 10.95 -17.02
CA GLY A 121 -7.87 10.13 -16.43
C GLY A 121 -7.36 9.05 -15.50
N VAL A 122 -7.82 7.81 -15.71
CA VAL A 122 -7.41 6.64 -14.93
C VAL A 122 -6.11 6.07 -15.51
N GLU A 123 -5.09 5.99 -14.69
CA GLU A 123 -3.78 5.42 -15.02
C GLU A 123 -3.52 4.13 -14.19
N PRO A 124 -2.54 3.28 -14.55
CA PRO A 124 -2.29 2.00 -13.88
C PRO A 124 -2.05 2.11 -12.39
N GLN A 125 -1.37 3.19 -11.96
CA GLN A 125 -1.17 3.45 -10.55
C GLN A 125 -2.50 3.70 -9.82
N SER A 126 -3.45 4.37 -10.50
CA SER A 126 -4.82 4.53 -9.99
C SER A 126 -5.49 3.17 -9.80
N GLU A 127 -5.33 2.23 -10.75
CA GLU A 127 -5.88 0.87 -10.64
C GLU A 127 -5.28 0.11 -9.45
N THR A 128 -3.97 0.23 -9.23
CA THR A 128 -3.28 -0.45 -8.13
C THR A 128 -3.76 0.04 -6.76
N VAL A 129 -3.78 1.37 -6.57
CA VAL A 129 -4.30 1.98 -5.33
C VAL A 129 -5.79 1.64 -5.14
N TRP A 130 -6.55 1.61 -6.23
CA TRP A 130 -7.98 1.27 -6.19
C TRP A 130 -8.22 -0.17 -5.74
N ARG A 131 -7.44 -1.14 -6.24
CA ARG A 131 -7.49 -2.54 -5.79
C ARG A 131 -7.15 -2.68 -4.31
N GLN A 132 -6.12 -1.97 -3.85
CA GLN A 132 -5.75 -1.94 -2.44
C GLN A 132 -6.88 -1.35 -1.58
N ALA A 133 -7.47 -0.22 -2.00
CA ALA A 133 -8.60 0.39 -1.31
C ALA A 133 -9.85 -0.53 -1.28
N ASN A 134 -10.08 -1.34 -2.33
CA ASN A 134 -11.12 -2.37 -2.35
C ASN A 134 -10.83 -3.49 -1.33
N ARG A 135 -9.57 -3.95 -1.26
CA ARG A 135 -9.14 -4.98 -0.30
C ARG A 135 -9.42 -4.57 1.15
N TYR A 136 -9.12 -3.32 1.48
CA TYR A 136 -9.34 -2.77 2.83
C TYR A 136 -10.74 -2.18 3.01
N LYS A 137 -11.63 -2.29 2.02
CA LYS A 137 -13.00 -1.75 2.05
C LYS A 137 -13.07 -0.28 2.46
N VAL A 138 -12.16 0.54 1.93
CA VAL A 138 -12.09 1.97 2.25
C VAL A 138 -13.07 2.76 1.38
N PRO A 139 -14.08 3.43 1.96
CA PRO A 139 -14.97 4.36 1.28
C PRO A 139 -14.18 5.50 0.63
N ARG A 140 -14.62 5.96 -0.54
CA ARG A 140 -13.86 6.96 -1.28
C ARG A 140 -14.73 7.93 -2.05
N ILE A 141 -14.18 9.10 -2.28
CA ILE A 141 -14.70 10.12 -3.19
C ILE A 141 -13.64 10.42 -4.25
N GLY A 142 -14.06 10.73 -5.46
CA GLY A 142 -13.17 11.08 -6.57
C GLY A 142 -13.12 12.59 -6.78
N PHE A 143 -11.92 13.11 -7.01
CA PHE A 143 -11.71 14.52 -7.38
C PHE A 143 -10.89 14.59 -8.66
N VAL A 144 -11.52 15.08 -9.74
CA VAL A 144 -10.87 15.26 -11.03
C VAL A 144 -10.20 16.63 -11.05
N ASN A 145 -8.89 16.61 -10.92
CA ASN A 145 -8.02 17.78 -10.81
C ASN A 145 -7.49 18.20 -12.19
N LYS A 146 -6.93 19.40 -12.26
CA LYS A 146 -6.34 19.98 -13.48
C LYS A 146 -7.35 20.29 -14.58
N MET A 147 -8.55 20.71 -14.21
CA MET A 147 -9.57 21.16 -15.16
C MET A 147 -9.14 22.39 -16.00
N ASP A 148 -8.07 23.05 -15.60
CA ASP A 148 -7.44 24.20 -16.28
C ASP A 148 -6.47 23.79 -17.41
N ARG A 149 -6.22 22.51 -17.61
CA ARG A 149 -5.28 22.02 -18.62
C ARG A 149 -5.96 21.77 -19.95
N ALA A 150 -5.24 22.01 -21.05
CA ALA A 150 -5.70 21.68 -22.39
C ALA A 150 -6.03 20.18 -22.51
N GLY A 151 -7.20 19.85 -23.05
CA GLY A 151 -7.71 18.49 -23.14
C GLY A 151 -8.42 17.98 -21.89
N ALA A 152 -8.70 18.84 -20.90
CA ALA A 152 -9.43 18.45 -19.69
C ALA A 152 -10.88 18.06 -19.99
N ASP A 153 -11.28 16.85 -19.60
CA ASP A 153 -12.62 16.30 -19.78
C ASP A 153 -13.08 15.53 -18.54
N PHE A 154 -13.92 16.15 -17.73
CA PHE A 154 -14.44 15.58 -16.48
C PHE A 154 -15.29 14.32 -16.73
N LEU A 155 -16.23 14.38 -17.67
CA LEU A 155 -17.18 13.28 -17.92
C LEU A 155 -16.49 12.06 -18.53
N ASN A 156 -15.44 12.27 -19.34
CA ASN A 156 -14.61 11.19 -19.83
C ASN A 156 -13.87 10.48 -18.69
N VAL A 157 -13.35 11.22 -17.69
CA VAL A 157 -12.73 10.61 -16.50
C VAL A 157 -13.75 9.81 -15.69
N VAL A 158 -14.96 10.33 -15.49
CA VAL A 158 -16.05 9.59 -14.83
C VAL A 158 -16.37 8.29 -15.57
N LYS A 159 -16.42 8.33 -16.89
CA LYS A 159 -16.60 7.14 -17.73
C LYS A 159 -15.46 6.13 -17.55
N GLN A 160 -14.22 6.58 -17.55
CA GLN A 160 -13.06 5.71 -17.31
C GLN A 160 -13.09 5.06 -15.92
N VAL A 161 -13.48 5.78 -14.88
CA VAL A 161 -13.64 5.20 -13.53
C VAL A 161 -14.69 4.08 -13.54
N LYS A 162 -15.80 4.24 -14.29
CA LYS A 162 -16.81 3.18 -14.45
C LYS A 162 -16.25 1.96 -15.21
N GLU A 163 -15.60 2.18 -16.33
CA GLU A 163 -15.18 1.12 -17.25
C GLU A 163 -13.91 0.40 -16.81
N MET A 164 -12.91 1.14 -16.31
CA MET A 164 -11.59 0.59 -15.98
C MET A 164 -11.48 0.14 -14.52
N LEU A 165 -12.15 0.84 -13.59
CA LEU A 165 -12.10 0.51 -12.16
C LEU A 165 -13.34 -0.28 -11.69
N GLY A 166 -14.33 -0.50 -12.58
CA GLY A 166 -15.54 -1.24 -12.28
C GLY A 166 -16.41 -0.58 -11.20
N ALA A 167 -16.32 0.75 -11.03
CA ALA A 167 -16.95 1.49 -9.96
C ALA A 167 -18.16 2.29 -10.45
N LYS A 168 -19.23 2.38 -9.64
CA LYS A 168 -20.39 3.22 -9.93
C LYS A 168 -20.04 4.68 -9.61
N ALA A 169 -19.29 5.34 -10.51
CA ALA A 169 -18.92 6.75 -10.39
C ALA A 169 -20.13 7.64 -10.66
N VAL A 170 -20.42 8.58 -9.76
CA VAL A 170 -21.60 9.46 -9.82
C VAL A 170 -21.14 10.91 -9.70
N PRO A 171 -21.29 11.74 -10.76
CA PRO A 171 -21.01 13.16 -10.68
C PRO A 171 -21.90 13.86 -9.66
N LEU A 172 -21.29 14.68 -8.80
CA LEU A 172 -22.02 15.61 -7.92
C LEU A 172 -22.00 17.03 -8.45
N GLN A 173 -21.10 17.30 -9.38
CA GLN A 173 -20.86 18.63 -9.95
C GLN A 173 -20.60 18.49 -11.45
N LEU A 174 -20.86 19.55 -12.19
CA LEU A 174 -20.43 19.71 -13.58
C LEU A 174 -19.52 20.94 -13.69
N PRO A 175 -18.46 20.91 -14.50
CA PRO A 175 -17.57 22.06 -14.66
C PRO A 175 -18.22 23.19 -15.45
N ILE A 176 -18.03 24.43 -15.00
CA ILE A 176 -18.37 25.63 -15.77
C ILE A 176 -17.15 25.99 -16.62
N GLY A 177 -17.19 25.63 -17.90
CA GLY A 177 -16.06 25.74 -18.81
C GLY A 177 -15.00 24.64 -18.57
N ALA A 178 -14.00 24.63 -19.43
CA ALA A 178 -12.87 23.73 -19.37
C ALA A 178 -11.61 24.46 -19.82
N GLU A 179 -10.44 23.88 -19.57
CA GLU A 179 -9.13 24.44 -19.94
C GLU A 179 -8.94 25.85 -19.38
N ASP A 180 -8.41 26.78 -20.17
CA ASP A 180 -8.26 28.19 -19.75
C ASP A 180 -9.59 28.87 -19.41
N GLY A 181 -10.71 28.32 -19.92
CA GLY A 181 -12.08 28.78 -19.64
C GLY A 181 -12.70 28.22 -18.36
N PHE A 182 -12.01 27.39 -17.59
CA PHE A 182 -12.53 26.81 -16.36
C PHE A 182 -12.73 27.88 -15.28
N LYS A 183 -13.99 28.19 -14.94
CA LYS A 183 -14.36 29.26 -14.00
C LYS A 183 -14.83 28.72 -12.66
N GLY A 184 -15.48 27.57 -12.64
CA GLY A 184 -16.13 27.04 -11.47
C GLY A 184 -16.87 25.75 -11.74
N VAL A 185 -17.86 25.44 -10.90
CA VAL A 185 -18.68 24.22 -11.01
C VAL A 185 -20.15 24.54 -10.78
N VAL A 186 -21.04 23.72 -11.36
CA VAL A 186 -22.46 23.67 -11.00
C VAL A 186 -22.66 22.48 -10.06
N ASP A 187 -23.22 22.71 -8.89
CA ASP A 187 -23.62 21.68 -7.95
C ASP A 187 -24.97 21.09 -8.36
N LEU A 188 -25.00 19.76 -8.55
CA LEU A 188 -26.21 19.05 -9.01
C LEU A 188 -27.25 18.86 -7.89
N ILE A 189 -26.87 19.10 -6.64
CA ILE A 189 -27.78 18.95 -5.49
C ILE A 189 -28.49 20.26 -5.20
N THR A 190 -27.76 21.35 -5.10
CA THR A 190 -28.31 22.68 -4.79
C THR A 190 -28.78 23.43 -6.03
N LEU A 191 -28.46 22.96 -7.23
CA LEU A 191 -28.72 23.58 -8.52
C LEU A 191 -28.19 25.02 -8.61
N LYS A 192 -26.98 25.25 -8.10
CA LYS A 192 -26.31 26.54 -8.12
C LYS A 192 -24.94 26.43 -8.76
N GLY A 193 -24.51 27.43 -9.48
CA GLY A 193 -23.14 27.60 -9.91
C GLY A 193 -22.27 28.15 -8.77
N MET A 194 -21.05 27.72 -8.68
CA MET A 194 -20.03 28.24 -7.76
C MET A 194 -18.83 28.72 -8.55
N VAL A 195 -18.48 30.00 -8.42
CA VAL A 195 -17.35 30.62 -9.11
C VAL A 195 -16.42 31.21 -8.09
N TRP A 196 -15.14 30.79 -8.12
CA TRP A 196 -14.14 31.23 -7.15
C TRP A 196 -13.57 32.60 -7.50
N ASP A 197 -13.24 33.37 -6.47
CA ASP A 197 -12.65 34.70 -6.61
C ASP A 197 -11.12 34.58 -6.59
N ASP A 198 -10.49 34.86 -7.73
CA ASP A 198 -9.04 34.81 -7.89
C ASP A 198 -8.31 35.84 -6.99
N ALA A 199 -8.97 36.99 -6.67
CA ALA A 199 -8.41 38.02 -5.79
C ALA A 199 -8.22 37.53 -4.35
N THR A 200 -9.01 36.55 -3.90
CA THR A 200 -8.92 35.92 -2.58
C THR A 200 -8.08 34.65 -2.57
N GLN A 201 -7.38 34.35 -3.64
CA GLN A 201 -6.69 33.08 -3.84
C GLN A 201 -7.61 31.87 -3.63
N GLY A 202 -8.88 32.00 -4.06
CA GLY A 202 -9.88 30.97 -3.94
C GLY A 202 -10.41 30.74 -2.52
N MET A 203 -10.13 31.59 -1.54
CA MET A 203 -10.66 31.49 -0.18
C MET A 203 -12.19 31.61 -0.13
N THR A 204 -12.75 32.40 -1.04
CA THR A 204 -14.20 32.61 -1.16
C THR A 204 -14.70 32.31 -2.57
N TYR A 205 -15.96 31.98 -2.66
CA TYR A 205 -16.65 31.77 -3.93
C TYR A 205 -18.00 32.50 -3.92
N LYS A 206 -18.54 32.75 -5.10
CA LYS A 206 -19.86 33.34 -5.27
C LYS A 206 -20.81 32.31 -5.84
N GLU A 207 -22.00 32.23 -5.29
CA GLU A 207 -23.08 31.50 -5.91
C GLU A 207 -23.62 32.30 -7.11
N VAL A 208 -23.76 31.60 -8.23
CA VAL A 208 -24.29 32.17 -9.48
C VAL A 208 -25.41 31.27 -10.01
N PRO A 209 -26.36 31.81 -10.82
CA PRO A 209 -27.32 30.98 -11.52
C PRO A 209 -26.61 29.95 -12.43
N ILE A 210 -27.27 28.85 -12.73
CA ILE A 210 -26.81 27.89 -13.73
C ILE A 210 -26.67 28.61 -15.08
N PRO A 211 -25.55 28.50 -15.80
CA PRO A 211 -25.41 29.03 -17.16
C PRO A 211 -26.54 28.54 -18.07
N GLU A 212 -27.08 29.40 -18.92
CA GLU A 212 -28.24 29.06 -19.77
C GLU A 212 -27.96 27.85 -20.68
N ASP A 213 -26.74 27.71 -21.16
CA ASP A 213 -26.26 26.62 -22.02
C ASP A 213 -26.08 25.29 -21.28
N MET A 214 -26.08 25.27 -19.95
CA MET A 214 -25.91 24.08 -19.12
C MET A 214 -27.23 23.59 -18.48
N VAL A 215 -28.35 24.33 -18.60
CA VAL A 215 -29.58 24.02 -17.85
C VAL A 215 -30.10 22.60 -18.15
N ASP A 216 -30.12 22.20 -19.40
CA ASP A 216 -30.63 20.87 -19.79
C ASP A 216 -29.69 19.76 -19.36
N GLU A 217 -28.37 19.94 -19.52
CA GLU A 217 -27.38 18.99 -19.08
C GLU A 217 -27.36 18.81 -17.55
N VAL A 218 -27.51 19.91 -16.80
CA VAL A 218 -27.59 19.86 -15.33
C VAL A 218 -28.83 19.09 -14.87
N LYS A 219 -30.00 19.27 -15.55
CA LYS A 219 -31.22 18.52 -15.24
C LYS A 219 -31.03 17.01 -15.49
N GLU A 220 -30.45 16.65 -16.62
CA GLU A 220 -30.18 15.26 -16.97
C GLU A 220 -29.24 14.60 -15.93
N TRP A 221 -28.10 15.24 -15.59
CA TRP A 221 -27.17 14.70 -14.63
C TRP A 221 -27.72 14.70 -13.20
N ARG A 222 -28.58 15.67 -12.81
CA ARG A 222 -29.28 15.60 -11.53
C ARG A 222 -30.20 14.39 -11.47
N GLN A 223 -30.96 14.11 -12.53
CA GLN A 223 -31.80 12.93 -12.59
C GLN A 223 -30.97 11.66 -12.44
N HIS A 224 -29.86 11.53 -13.17
CA HIS A 224 -28.93 10.40 -13.02
C HIS A 224 -28.34 10.26 -11.60
N LEU A 225 -28.04 11.39 -10.94
CA LEU A 225 -27.61 11.38 -9.55
C LEU A 225 -28.69 10.79 -8.63
N ILE A 226 -29.93 11.27 -8.73
CA ILE A 226 -31.03 10.81 -7.88
C ILE A 226 -31.33 9.33 -8.16
N GLU A 227 -31.39 8.89 -9.40
CA GLU A 227 -31.55 7.49 -9.78
C GLU A 227 -30.45 6.61 -9.18
N ALA A 228 -29.20 7.08 -9.22
CA ALA A 228 -28.05 6.32 -8.72
C ALA A 228 -28.09 6.07 -7.20
N VAL A 229 -28.72 6.97 -6.44
CA VAL A 229 -28.76 6.91 -4.96
C VAL A 229 -30.10 6.48 -4.39
N ALA A 230 -31.18 6.52 -5.19
CA ALA A 230 -32.53 6.15 -4.75
C ALA A 230 -32.60 4.69 -4.28
N ASP A 231 -31.83 3.78 -4.87
CA ASP A 231 -31.79 2.36 -4.48
C ASP A 231 -31.28 2.15 -3.02
N TYR A 232 -30.67 3.15 -2.41
CA TYR A 232 -30.08 3.06 -1.08
C TYR A 232 -30.91 3.73 0.02
N ASP A 233 -32.07 4.30 -0.35
CA ASP A 233 -33.00 4.90 0.59
C ASP A 233 -34.45 4.71 0.12
N GLU A 234 -35.23 3.87 0.84
CA GLU A 234 -36.61 3.52 0.47
C GLU A 234 -37.52 4.75 0.32
N LYS A 235 -37.36 5.76 1.18
CA LYS A 235 -38.18 6.98 1.13
C LYS A 235 -37.83 7.83 -0.10
N LEU A 236 -36.57 7.91 -0.43
CA LEU A 236 -36.10 8.61 -1.61
C LEU A 236 -36.58 7.91 -2.88
N LEU A 237 -36.57 6.58 -2.89
CA LEU A 237 -37.07 5.78 -4.01
C LEU A 237 -38.57 5.97 -4.23
N GLU A 238 -39.38 5.96 -3.17
CA GLU A 238 -40.81 6.25 -3.26
C GLU A 238 -41.06 7.64 -3.85
N LYS A 239 -40.40 8.69 -3.32
CA LYS A 239 -40.55 10.08 -3.83
C LYS A 239 -40.06 10.21 -5.27
N PHE A 240 -39.01 9.51 -5.65
CA PHE A 240 -38.49 9.55 -7.02
C PHE A 240 -39.50 9.04 -8.04
N PHE A 241 -40.31 8.03 -7.69
CA PHE A 241 -41.37 7.52 -8.58
C PHE A 241 -42.68 8.33 -8.51
N ASP A 242 -43.02 8.89 -7.34
CA ASP A 242 -44.26 9.61 -7.13
C ASP A 242 -44.15 11.07 -7.57
N ASP A 243 -43.21 11.83 -7.05
CA ASP A 243 -42.98 13.24 -7.35
C ASP A 243 -41.51 13.62 -7.01
N PRO A 244 -40.61 13.59 -7.99
CA PRO A 244 -39.18 13.90 -7.79
C PRO A 244 -38.92 15.33 -7.27
N ASP A 245 -39.86 16.27 -7.50
CA ASP A 245 -39.69 17.66 -7.06
C ASP A 245 -39.86 17.84 -5.54
N THR A 246 -40.36 16.82 -4.84
CA THR A 246 -40.50 16.80 -3.37
C THR A 246 -39.25 16.35 -2.65
N ILE A 247 -38.22 15.88 -3.38
CA ILE A 247 -36.96 15.41 -2.81
C ILE A 247 -36.14 16.61 -2.32
N THR A 248 -35.79 16.61 -1.05
CA THR A 248 -34.99 17.67 -0.43
C THR A 248 -33.48 17.44 -0.62
N GLU A 249 -32.71 18.52 -0.54
CA GLU A 249 -31.22 18.44 -0.58
C GLU A 249 -30.67 17.54 0.52
N ASP A 250 -31.23 17.60 1.73
CA ASP A 250 -30.78 16.77 2.86
C ASP A 250 -31.01 15.26 2.62
N GLU A 251 -32.12 14.88 2.01
CA GLU A 251 -32.42 13.49 1.63
C GLU A 251 -31.42 12.99 0.60
N ILE A 252 -31.07 13.81 -0.40
CA ILE A 252 -30.06 13.47 -1.40
C ILE A 252 -28.68 13.29 -0.72
N HIS A 253 -28.30 14.23 0.14
CA HIS A 253 -27.04 14.15 0.87
C HIS A 253 -26.94 12.89 1.76
N GLU A 254 -28.03 12.53 2.44
CA GLU A 254 -28.09 11.34 3.29
C GLU A 254 -27.95 10.05 2.47
N ALA A 255 -28.66 9.98 1.33
CA ALA A 255 -28.57 8.82 0.43
C ALA A 255 -27.16 8.67 -0.18
N ILE A 256 -26.55 9.78 -0.64
CA ILE A 256 -25.16 9.77 -1.13
C ILE A 256 -24.20 9.26 -0.03
N ARG A 257 -24.35 9.75 1.20
CA ARG A 257 -23.51 9.32 2.32
C ARG A 257 -23.62 7.82 2.58
N LYS A 258 -24.85 7.30 2.70
CA LYS A 258 -25.10 5.85 2.91
C LYS A 258 -24.44 5.02 1.81
N ALA A 259 -24.70 5.37 0.55
CA ALA A 259 -24.16 4.66 -0.60
C ALA A 259 -22.62 4.79 -0.73
N THR A 260 -22.04 5.90 -0.30
CA THR A 260 -20.59 6.09 -0.29
C THR A 260 -19.91 5.25 0.80
N ILE A 261 -20.46 5.21 2.01
CA ILE A 261 -19.93 4.41 3.14
C ILE A 261 -20.01 2.93 2.80
N ASP A 262 -21.09 2.50 2.16
CA ASP A 262 -21.26 1.12 1.66
C ASP A 262 -20.40 0.79 0.41
N ILE A 263 -19.67 1.76 -0.13
CA ILE A 263 -18.84 1.65 -1.35
C ILE A 263 -19.69 1.29 -2.59
N SER A 264 -20.96 1.49 -2.54
CA SER A 264 -21.88 1.21 -3.65
C SER A 264 -21.82 2.25 -4.76
N ILE A 265 -21.47 3.49 -4.41
CA ILE A 265 -21.19 4.58 -5.35
C ILE A 265 -19.87 5.28 -5.01
N ILE A 266 -19.34 5.97 -6.01
CA ILE A 266 -18.19 6.86 -5.86
C ILE A 266 -18.62 8.27 -6.28
N PRO A 267 -18.84 9.18 -5.33
CA PRO A 267 -19.11 10.58 -5.65
C PRO A 267 -17.93 11.21 -6.39
N MET A 268 -18.21 11.86 -7.52
CA MET A 268 -17.18 12.47 -8.36
C MET A 268 -17.34 13.98 -8.40
N MET A 269 -16.25 14.69 -8.16
CA MET A 269 -16.16 16.14 -8.21
C MET A 269 -15.01 16.59 -9.09
N CYS A 270 -14.95 17.86 -9.43
CA CYS A 270 -13.91 18.41 -10.28
C CYS A 270 -13.39 19.75 -9.76
N GLY A 271 -12.17 20.10 -10.21
CA GLY A 271 -11.56 21.37 -9.87
C GLY A 271 -10.16 21.56 -10.46
N SER A 272 -9.52 22.62 -10.05
CA SER A 272 -8.12 22.90 -10.32
C SER A 272 -7.45 23.37 -9.04
N SER A 273 -6.68 22.49 -8.42
CA SER A 273 -5.91 22.84 -7.20
C SER A 273 -4.87 23.93 -7.49
N PHE A 274 -4.28 23.93 -8.69
CA PHE A 274 -3.32 24.96 -9.11
C PHE A 274 -3.97 26.33 -9.24
N LYS A 275 -5.20 26.40 -9.78
CA LYS A 275 -5.97 27.63 -9.91
C LYS A 275 -6.82 27.95 -8.68
N ASN A 276 -6.67 27.20 -7.58
CA ASN A 276 -7.41 27.41 -6.33
C ASN A 276 -8.94 27.30 -6.46
N LYS A 277 -9.44 26.39 -7.30
CA LYS A 277 -10.87 26.22 -7.60
C LYS A 277 -11.32 24.79 -7.28
N GLY A 278 -12.41 24.64 -6.51
CA GLY A 278 -13.04 23.36 -6.21
C GLY A 278 -12.48 22.59 -5.00
N VAL A 279 -11.40 23.02 -4.37
CA VAL A 279 -10.81 22.28 -3.23
C VAL A 279 -11.71 22.38 -1.98
N GLN A 280 -12.33 23.52 -1.73
CA GLN A 280 -13.25 23.68 -0.59
C GLN A 280 -14.48 22.79 -0.71
N THR A 281 -15.04 22.64 -1.91
CA THR A 281 -16.16 21.72 -2.13
C THR A 281 -15.76 20.27 -1.91
N ALA A 282 -14.50 19.91 -2.21
CA ALA A 282 -13.94 18.59 -1.87
C ALA A 282 -13.83 18.41 -0.34
N LEU A 283 -13.42 19.44 0.42
CA LEU A 283 -13.38 19.38 1.88
C LEU A 283 -14.78 19.24 2.50
N ASP A 284 -15.76 19.95 1.95
CA ASP A 284 -17.16 19.82 2.37
C ASP A 284 -17.71 18.42 2.06
N ALA A 285 -17.36 17.84 0.92
CA ALA A 285 -17.74 16.49 0.56
C ALA A 285 -17.08 15.42 1.46
N ILE A 286 -15.83 15.63 1.89
CA ILE A 286 -15.18 14.76 2.88
C ILE A 286 -16.00 14.76 4.19
N VAL A 287 -16.44 15.91 4.65
CA VAL A 287 -17.31 16.01 5.84
C VAL A 287 -18.64 15.29 5.63
N ARG A 288 -19.30 15.53 4.49
CA ARG A 288 -20.63 14.99 4.20
C ARG A 288 -20.64 13.51 3.94
N TYR A 289 -19.69 12.98 3.16
CA TYR A 289 -19.82 11.66 2.56
C TYR A 289 -18.82 10.62 3.07
N LEU A 290 -17.62 11.03 3.50
CA LEU A 290 -16.69 10.05 4.09
C LEU A 290 -17.08 9.72 5.54
N PRO A 291 -16.86 8.46 5.96
CA PRO A 291 -17.16 8.06 7.34
C PRO A 291 -16.25 8.75 8.34
N GLY A 292 -16.78 8.97 9.54
CA GLY A 292 -15.98 9.19 10.73
C GLY A 292 -15.77 7.90 11.51
N PRO A 293 -14.99 7.93 12.59
CA PRO A 293 -14.73 6.73 13.39
C PRO A 293 -15.98 6.02 13.91
N MET A 294 -17.08 6.76 14.12
CA MET A 294 -18.35 6.22 14.64
C MET A 294 -19.21 5.53 13.56
N ASP A 295 -18.93 5.76 12.29
CA ASP A 295 -19.70 5.18 11.18
C ASP A 295 -19.17 3.80 10.76
N LEU A 296 -17.98 3.43 11.24
CA LEU A 296 -17.32 2.17 10.90
C LEU A 296 -17.71 1.06 11.89
N GLU A 297 -17.63 -0.17 11.41
CA GLU A 297 -17.76 -1.34 12.25
C GLU A 297 -16.69 -1.36 13.36
N ALA A 298 -17.01 -2.03 14.48
CA ALA A 298 -16.04 -2.26 15.54
C ALA A 298 -14.80 -3.00 14.98
N VAL A 299 -13.61 -2.57 15.39
CA VAL A 299 -12.40 -3.28 14.96
C VAL A 299 -12.33 -4.65 15.61
N LYS A 300 -12.08 -5.66 14.80
CA LYS A 300 -11.95 -7.05 15.24
C LYS A 300 -10.51 -7.40 15.55
N GLY A 301 -10.34 -8.29 16.50
CA GLY A 301 -9.06 -8.84 16.88
C GLY A 301 -9.21 -10.12 17.65
N ILE A 302 -8.09 -10.73 18.01
CA ILE A 302 -8.04 -11.99 18.74
C ILE A 302 -7.50 -11.71 20.15
N ASN A 303 -8.17 -12.26 21.16
CA ASN A 303 -7.63 -12.27 22.50
C ASN A 303 -6.42 -13.24 22.54
N PRO A 304 -5.19 -12.77 22.85
CA PRO A 304 -4.02 -13.62 22.81
C PRO A 304 -4.00 -14.73 23.87
N ASP A 305 -4.78 -14.56 24.96
CA ASP A 305 -4.81 -15.53 26.06
C ASP A 305 -5.84 -16.64 25.81
N THR A 306 -7.00 -16.30 25.21
CA THR A 306 -8.10 -17.24 25.01
C THR A 306 -8.20 -17.74 23.57
N GLY A 307 -7.63 -17.02 22.59
CA GLY A 307 -7.76 -17.28 21.15
C GLY A 307 -9.14 -16.93 20.58
N GLU A 308 -10.00 -16.29 21.33
CA GLU A 308 -11.35 -15.89 20.90
C GLU A 308 -11.31 -14.58 20.12
N GLU A 309 -12.19 -14.48 19.11
CA GLU A 309 -12.43 -13.22 18.40
C GLU A 309 -13.17 -12.23 19.31
N ILE A 310 -12.63 -11.03 19.42
CA ILE A 310 -13.21 -9.93 20.22
C ILE A 310 -13.24 -8.64 19.40
N GLU A 311 -14.14 -7.74 19.78
CA GLU A 311 -14.34 -6.47 19.09
C GLU A 311 -14.04 -5.27 20.00
N ARG A 312 -13.58 -4.17 19.37
CA ARG A 312 -13.42 -2.85 20.04
C ARG A 312 -14.18 -1.79 19.27
N LYS A 313 -15.13 -1.13 19.97
CA LYS A 313 -15.83 0.03 19.43
C LYS A 313 -15.00 1.30 19.63
N PRO A 314 -15.17 2.31 18.79
CA PRO A 314 -14.48 3.60 18.94
C PRO A 314 -15.10 4.43 20.09
N ASP A 315 -14.83 3.99 21.32
CA ASP A 315 -15.30 4.64 22.55
C ASP A 315 -14.07 5.03 23.41
N PRO A 316 -13.88 6.32 23.76
CA PRO A 316 -12.80 6.76 24.65
C PRO A 316 -12.80 6.12 26.04
N LYS A 317 -13.94 5.57 26.49
CA LYS A 317 -14.05 4.87 27.78
C LYS A 317 -13.75 3.38 27.72
N ALA A 318 -13.67 2.81 26.53
CA ALA A 318 -13.31 1.40 26.34
C ALA A 318 -11.82 1.16 26.65
N PRO A 319 -11.39 -0.09 26.86
CA PRO A 319 -9.97 -0.41 26.95
C PRO A 319 -9.19 0.06 25.74
N PHE A 320 -8.01 0.65 25.95
CA PHE A 320 -7.18 1.16 24.88
C PHE A 320 -6.72 0.05 23.92
N ALA A 321 -6.85 0.30 22.63
CA ALA A 321 -6.29 -0.54 21.58
C ALA A 321 -5.88 0.33 20.37
N ALA A 322 -4.67 0.12 19.89
CA ALA A 322 -4.09 0.87 18.78
C ALA A 322 -3.21 -0.04 17.90
N LEU A 323 -3.06 0.34 16.64
CA LEU A 323 -2.21 -0.32 15.66
C LEU A 323 -1.07 0.61 15.27
N ALA A 324 0.17 0.17 15.45
CA ALA A 324 1.35 0.86 14.94
C ALA A 324 1.49 0.57 13.44
N PHE A 325 1.33 1.60 12.61
CA PHE A 325 1.33 1.43 11.15
C PHE A 325 2.57 1.95 10.45
N LYS A 326 3.36 2.79 11.11
CA LYS A 326 4.60 3.33 10.57
C LYS A 326 5.62 3.60 11.67
N ILE A 327 6.87 3.23 11.43
CA ILE A 327 7.99 3.57 12.28
C ILE A 327 8.89 4.53 11.50
N MET A 328 9.39 5.55 12.17
CA MET A 328 10.36 6.51 11.63
C MET A 328 11.48 6.70 12.63
N THR A 329 12.70 6.84 12.18
CA THR A 329 13.84 7.16 13.03
C THR A 329 14.12 8.65 12.96
N ASP A 330 13.95 9.32 14.08
CA ASP A 330 14.25 10.74 14.23
C ASP A 330 15.63 10.91 14.91
N PRO A 331 16.52 11.79 14.39
CA PRO A 331 17.85 11.98 14.97
C PRO A 331 17.86 12.48 16.42
N PHE A 332 16.79 13.18 16.84
CA PHE A 332 16.71 13.83 18.16
C PHE A 332 15.91 13.02 19.19
N VAL A 333 14.81 12.40 18.77
CA VAL A 333 13.89 11.69 19.67
C VAL A 333 13.98 10.17 19.56
N GLY A 334 14.74 9.66 18.61
CA GLY A 334 14.90 8.23 18.39
C GLY A 334 13.75 7.61 17.58
N ARG A 335 13.22 6.46 18.04
CA ARG A 335 12.11 5.80 17.37
C ARG A 335 10.80 6.56 17.60
N LEU A 336 10.18 6.97 16.50
CA LEU A 336 8.86 7.58 16.46
C LEU A 336 7.90 6.58 15.81
N ALA A 337 6.96 6.06 16.60
CA ALA A 337 5.95 5.12 16.12
C ALA A 337 4.64 5.85 15.88
N PHE A 338 4.18 5.81 14.63
CA PHE A 338 2.85 6.29 14.26
C PHE A 338 1.83 5.20 14.51
N PHE A 339 0.75 5.55 15.16
CA PHE A 339 -0.31 4.61 15.48
C PHE A 339 -1.69 5.24 15.37
N ARG A 340 -2.67 4.40 15.10
CA ARG A 340 -4.09 4.75 15.19
C ARG A 340 -4.69 4.14 16.43
N ALA A 341 -5.32 4.96 17.26
CA ALA A 341 -6.15 4.52 18.40
C ALA A 341 -7.53 4.13 17.89
N TYR A 342 -7.92 2.87 18.07
CA TYR A 342 -9.25 2.37 17.71
C TYR A 342 -10.22 2.45 18.87
N SER A 343 -9.76 2.32 20.11
CA SER A 343 -10.58 2.43 21.32
C SER A 343 -9.77 3.00 22.48
N GLY A 344 -10.46 3.49 23.48
CA GLY A 344 -9.88 3.92 24.74
C GLY A 344 -9.23 5.29 24.72
N HIS A 345 -8.49 5.54 25.78
CA HIS A 345 -7.77 6.78 26.05
C HIS A 345 -6.36 6.42 26.56
N LEU A 346 -5.36 7.16 26.14
CA LEU A 346 -3.96 6.95 26.51
C LEU A 346 -3.29 8.27 26.85
N ASP A 347 -2.80 8.39 28.09
CA ASP A 347 -2.04 9.54 28.53
C ASP A 347 -0.56 9.44 28.19
N SER A 348 0.06 10.58 27.90
CA SER A 348 1.51 10.70 27.79
C SER A 348 2.19 10.28 29.11
N GLY A 349 3.26 9.50 29.02
CA GLY A 349 3.96 8.96 30.20
C GLY A 349 3.42 7.63 30.73
N SER A 350 2.33 7.09 30.18
CA SER A 350 1.72 5.81 30.58
C SER A 350 2.39 4.59 29.95
N TYR A 351 1.85 3.41 30.23
CA TYR A 351 2.32 2.13 29.70
C TYR A 351 1.24 1.49 28.83
N VAL A 352 1.70 0.75 27.82
CA VAL A 352 0.87 -0.09 26.96
C VAL A 352 1.50 -1.45 26.79
N LEU A 353 0.68 -2.49 26.64
CA LEU A 353 1.14 -3.81 26.27
C LEU A 353 1.41 -3.87 24.77
N ASN A 354 2.63 -4.24 24.37
CA ASN A 354 2.93 -4.65 22.99
C ASN A 354 2.67 -6.16 22.88
N THR A 355 1.63 -6.54 22.16
CA THR A 355 1.17 -7.94 22.07
C THR A 355 2.14 -8.86 21.38
N ARG A 356 2.99 -8.37 20.45
CA ARG A 356 4.03 -9.16 19.80
C ARG A 356 5.13 -9.57 20.78
N THR A 357 5.56 -8.65 21.64
CA THR A 357 6.66 -8.91 22.58
C THR A 357 6.18 -9.47 23.93
N GLY A 358 4.87 -9.34 24.22
CA GLY A 358 4.29 -9.66 25.53
C GLY A 358 4.78 -8.76 26.66
N LYS A 359 5.32 -7.57 26.35
CA LYS A 359 5.92 -6.66 27.31
C LYS A 359 5.22 -5.31 27.33
N ASN A 360 5.22 -4.71 28.53
CA ASN A 360 4.76 -3.33 28.69
C ASN A 360 5.83 -2.35 28.20
N GLU A 361 5.43 -1.49 27.28
CA GLU A 361 6.24 -0.42 26.71
C GLU A 361 5.81 0.92 27.33
N ARG A 362 6.78 1.75 27.69
CA ARG A 362 6.50 3.09 28.21
C ARG A 362 6.42 4.11 27.08
N ILE A 363 5.30 4.79 27.00
CA ILE A 363 5.12 5.93 26.10
C ILE A 363 5.60 7.20 26.80
N SER A 364 6.77 7.69 26.40
CA SER A 364 7.34 8.88 27.06
C SER A 364 6.59 10.15 26.70
N ARG A 365 6.27 10.34 25.43
CA ARG A 365 5.51 11.48 24.90
C ARG A 365 4.66 11.05 23.72
N ILE A 366 3.50 11.67 23.59
CA ILE A 366 2.61 11.54 22.43
C ILE A 366 2.70 12.84 21.62
N MET A 367 2.74 12.70 20.30
CA MET A 367 2.88 13.80 19.37
C MET A 367 1.71 13.81 18.39
N GLN A 368 1.18 14.98 18.12
CA GLN A 368 0.37 15.26 16.96
C GLN A 368 1.29 15.76 15.84
N MET A 369 1.23 15.12 14.69
CA MET A 369 2.15 15.40 13.60
C MET A 369 1.58 16.42 12.61
N HIS A 370 2.47 17.27 12.09
CA HIS A 370 2.23 18.12 10.93
C HIS A 370 3.42 17.96 9.99
N ALA A 371 3.30 16.97 9.09
CA ALA A 371 4.43 16.48 8.29
C ALA A 371 5.62 16.07 9.19
N ASN A 372 6.74 16.81 9.18
CA ASN A 372 7.90 16.57 10.05
C ASN A 372 7.88 17.33 11.39
N LYS A 373 6.91 18.23 11.60
CA LYS A 373 6.78 18.97 12.86
C LYS A 373 6.04 18.14 13.89
N GLN A 374 6.59 18.12 15.11
CA GLN A 374 6.11 17.32 16.23
C GLN A 374 5.51 18.24 17.28
N ASN A 375 4.19 18.17 17.49
CA ASN A 375 3.50 18.93 18.53
C ASN A 375 3.13 17.99 19.69
N PRO A 376 3.75 18.12 20.88
CA PRO A 376 3.41 17.30 22.01
C PRO A 376 1.95 17.50 22.44
N VAL A 377 1.30 16.39 22.79
CA VAL A 377 -0.05 16.36 23.34
C VAL A 377 -0.08 15.54 24.62
N ASP A 378 -1.00 15.87 25.53
CA ASP A 378 -1.08 15.21 26.83
C ASP A 378 -1.67 13.80 26.70
N PHE A 379 -2.56 13.58 25.75
CA PHE A 379 -3.24 12.29 25.54
C PHE A 379 -3.67 12.10 24.09
N ILE A 380 -4.05 10.86 23.76
CA ILE A 380 -4.72 10.47 22.52
C ILE A 380 -5.93 9.59 22.86
N GLU A 381 -7.00 9.70 22.08
CA GLU A 381 -8.26 8.98 22.28
C GLU A 381 -8.64 8.15 21.05
N ALA A 382 -9.63 7.26 21.24
CA ALA A 382 -10.25 6.50 20.17
C ALA A 382 -10.53 7.36 18.92
N GLY A 383 -10.22 6.84 17.74
CA GLY A 383 -10.38 7.52 16.46
C GLY A 383 -9.19 8.38 16.05
N ASP A 384 -8.28 8.73 16.94
CA ASP A 384 -7.14 9.58 16.62
C ASP A 384 -5.97 8.83 15.96
N ILE A 385 -5.21 9.59 15.17
CA ILE A 385 -3.91 9.20 14.64
C ILE A 385 -2.86 10.09 15.28
N GLY A 386 -1.84 9.49 15.84
CA GLY A 386 -0.74 10.19 16.48
C GLY A 386 0.57 9.44 16.35
N ALA A 387 1.61 10.01 16.91
CA ALA A 387 2.91 9.37 17.01
C ALA A 387 3.39 9.38 18.45
N ALA A 388 4.19 8.40 18.84
CA ALA A 388 4.73 8.35 20.19
C ALA A 388 6.19 7.92 20.19
N VAL A 389 6.91 8.35 21.23
CA VAL A 389 8.31 8.02 21.50
C VAL A 389 8.46 7.32 22.84
N GLY A 390 9.56 6.58 22.99
CA GLY A 390 9.90 5.88 24.22
C GLY A 390 9.88 4.35 24.10
N PHE A 391 9.43 3.82 22.98
CA PHE A 391 9.42 2.38 22.72
C PHE A 391 10.82 1.79 22.64
N LYS A 392 11.01 0.63 23.27
CA LYS A 392 12.26 -0.16 23.19
C LYS A 392 12.27 -1.10 22.00
N ASP A 393 11.15 -1.78 21.77
CA ASP A 393 11.00 -2.73 20.66
C ASP A 393 9.60 -2.61 20.05
N ILE A 394 9.49 -1.80 19.02
CA ILE A 394 8.25 -1.58 18.26
C ILE A 394 8.49 -1.82 16.78
N LYS A 395 7.55 -2.48 16.11
CA LYS A 395 7.57 -2.71 14.65
C LYS A 395 6.26 -2.28 14.02
N THR A 396 6.31 -2.01 12.73
CA THR A 396 5.11 -1.80 11.92
C THR A 396 4.23 -3.05 11.97
N GLY A 397 2.95 -2.87 12.31
CA GLY A 397 1.98 -3.94 12.51
C GLY A 397 1.78 -4.37 13.97
N ASP A 398 2.58 -3.86 14.91
CA ASP A 398 2.40 -4.17 16.33
C ASP A 398 1.08 -3.59 16.86
N THR A 399 0.38 -4.38 17.66
CA THR A 399 -0.79 -3.91 18.42
C THR A 399 -0.35 -3.44 19.78
N LEU A 400 -0.79 -2.25 20.16
CA LEU A 400 -0.60 -1.63 21.47
C LEU A 400 -1.94 -1.59 22.17
N CYS A 401 -2.05 -2.19 23.36
CA CYS A 401 -3.32 -2.27 24.07
C CYS A 401 -3.17 -2.16 25.59
N ASN A 402 -4.32 -2.13 26.26
CA ASN A 402 -4.39 -2.24 27.71
C ASN A 402 -4.00 -3.65 28.15
N GLU A 403 -3.16 -3.77 29.19
CA GLU A 403 -2.66 -5.05 29.72
C GLU A 403 -3.77 -5.95 30.27
N ASP A 404 -4.76 -5.36 30.95
CA ASP A 404 -5.87 -6.11 31.57
C ASP A 404 -6.90 -6.60 30.54
N HIS A 405 -6.89 -6.03 29.33
CA HIS A 405 -7.81 -6.34 28.24
C HIS A 405 -7.06 -6.51 26.91
N PRO A 406 -6.21 -7.53 26.79
CA PRO A 406 -5.37 -7.69 25.62
C PRO A 406 -6.18 -8.03 24.37
N ILE A 407 -5.72 -7.49 23.24
CA ILE A 407 -6.25 -7.78 21.90
C ILE A 407 -5.11 -7.72 20.91
N VAL A 408 -5.09 -8.64 19.95
CA VAL A 408 -4.22 -8.60 18.78
C VAL A 408 -5.07 -8.21 17.58
N LEU A 409 -4.84 -7.03 17.03
CA LEU A 409 -5.48 -6.59 15.81
C LEU A 409 -4.86 -7.30 14.61
N GLU A 410 -5.62 -7.39 13.51
CA GLU A 410 -5.16 -8.05 12.30
C GLU A 410 -3.81 -7.48 11.82
N ALA A 411 -2.84 -8.38 11.62
CA ALA A 411 -1.50 -8.03 11.17
C ALA A 411 -1.51 -7.58 9.70
N MET A 412 -0.65 -6.62 9.38
CA MET A 412 -0.40 -6.23 7.99
C MET A 412 0.52 -7.25 7.31
N THR A 413 0.15 -7.67 6.09
CA THR A 413 1.00 -8.52 5.24
C THR A 413 1.74 -7.64 4.25
N PHE A 414 3.04 -7.85 4.10
CA PHE A 414 3.87 -7.09 3.17
C PHE A 414 4.35 -7.97 2.03
N PRO A 415 4.40 -7.46 0.78
CA PRO A 415 4.95 -8.20 -0.34
C PRO A 415 6.45 -8.43 -0.17
N GLU A 416 6.94 -9.50 -0.77
CA GLU A 416 8.37 -9.77 -0.79
C GLU A 416 9.09 -8.92 -1.85
N PRO A 417 10.35 -8.51 -1.59
CA PRO A 417 11.14 -7.75 -2.52
C PRO A 417 11.49 -8.57 -3.78
N VAL A 418 11.58 -7.89 -4.92
CA VAL A 418 11.80 -8.52 -6.23
C VAL A 418 13.13 -8.17 -6.88
N ILE A 419 13.84 -7.16 -6.36
CA ILE A 419 15.13 -6.70 -6.86
C ILE A 419 16.14 -6.60 -5.73
N SER A 420 17.41 -6.85 -6.02
CA SER A 420 18.49 -6.77 -5.05
C SER A 420 19.68 -6.01 -5.60
N VAL A 421 20.41 -5.34 -4.71
CA VAL A 421 21.65 -4.64 -5.02
C VAL A 421 22.71 -4.95 -3.96
N ALA A 422 23.93 -5.22 -4.39
CA ALA A 422 25.05 -5.35 -3.47
C ALA A 422 25.58 -3.95 -3.09
N VAL A 423 25.83 -3.75 -1.82
CA VAL A 423 26.42 -2.51 -1.28
C VAL A 423 27.67 -2.83 -0.49
N GLU A 424 28.72 -2.04 -0.70
CA GLU A 424 30.01 -2.20 -0.03
C GLU A 424 30.44 -0.84 0.56
N PRO A 425 30.87 -0.81 1.83
CA PRO A 425 31.41 0.41 2.41
C PRO A 425 32.78 0.75 1.78
N LYS A 426 33.03 2.03 1.51
CA LYS A 426 34.32 2.45 0.93
C LYS A 426 35.47 2.42 1.93
N THR A 427 35.20 2.65 3.19
CA THR A 427 36.20 2.73 4.26
C THR A 427 35.82 1.89 5.46
N GLN A 428 36.79 1.57 6.33
CA GLN A 428 36.54 0.83 7.58
C GLN A 428 35.57 1.58 8.51
N VAL A 429 35.61 2.92 8.54
CA VAL A 429 34.68 3.73 9.33
C VAL A 429 33.24 3.63 8.81
N ASP A 430 33.08 3.44 7.51
CA ASP A 430 31.77 3.28 6.89
C ASP A 430 31.11 1.92 7.19
N VAL A 431 31.87 0.89 7.59
CA VAL A 431 31.32 -0.42 7.96
C VAL A 431 30.32 -0.29 9.11
N ASP A 432 30.76 0.33 10.22
CA ASP A 432 29.91 0.48 11.42
C ASP A 432 28.73 1.39 11.14
N ARG A 433 28.97 2.50 10.40
CA ARG A 433 27.90 3.43 10.01
C ARG A 433 26.87 2.77 9.08
N MET A 434 27.34 1.93 8.14
CA MET A 434 26.48 1.18 7.23
C MET A 434 25.60 0.19 8.00
N GLY A 435 26.17 -0.53 8.95
CA GLY A 435 25.40 -1.44 9.81
C GLY A 435 24.30 -0.73 10.59
N MET A 436 24.61 0.42 11.20
CA MET A 436 23.63 1.24 11.91
C MET A 436 22.55 1.82 10.97
N ALA A 437 22.97 2.30 9.81
CA ALA A 437 22.04 2.86 8.81
C ALA A 437 21.06 1.79 8.32
N ILE A 438 21.57 0.63 7.94
CA ILE A 438 20.76 -0.52 7.49
C ILE A 438 19.77 -0.94 8.56
N ALA A 439 20.23 -1.11 9.82
CA ALA A 439 19.35 -1.52 10.91
C ALA A 439 18.16 -0.57 11.08
N LYS A 440 18.39 0.75 11.02
CA LYS A 440 17.35 1.76 11.12
C LYS A 440 16.41 1.76 9.91
N LEU A 441 16.95 1.65 8.68
CA LEU A 441 16.15 1.64 7.47
C LEU A 441 15.25 0.39 7.37
N VAL A 442 15.73 -0.77 7.83
CA VAL A 442 14.94 -2.01 7.92
C VAL A 442 13.83 -1.90 8.99
N GLU A 443 14.07 -1.17 10.09
CA GLU A 443 13.01 -0.90 11.07
C GLU A 443 11.89 -0.01 10.49
N GLU A 444 12.25 0.95 9.64
CA GLU A 444 11.29 1.86 9.00
C GLU A 444 10.51 1.20 7.87
N ASP A 445 11.18 0.37 7.08
CA ASP A 445 10.62 -0.25 5.88
C ASP A 445 10.59 -1.79 6.00
N PRO A 446 9.42 -2.38 6.24
CA PRO A 446 9.27 -3.82 6.37
C PRO A 446 9.49 -4.60 5.06
N THR A 447 9.58 -3.94 3.90
CA THR A 447 9.89 -4.58 2.61
C THR A 447 11.36 -4.56 2.25
N LEU A 448 12.17 -3.76 2.97
CA LEU A 448 13.61 -3.80 2.82
C LEU A 448 14.17 -5.04 3.51
N ARG A 449 14.77 -5.93 2.73
CA ARG A 449 15.47 -7.12 3.24
C ARG A 449 16.97 -6.93 3.11
N VAL A 450 17.69 -7.45 4.08
CA VAL A 450 19.15 -7.40 4.08
C VAL A 450 19.70 -8.79 4.32
N LYS A 451 20.63 -9.21 3.47
CA LYS A 451 21.35 -10.46 3.60
C LYS A 451 22.85 -10.19 3.41
N THR A 452 23.66 -10.71 4.29
CA THR A 452 25.11 -10.75 4.05
C THR A 452 25.41 -12.05 3.33
N ASP A 453 26.10 -11.95 2.19
CA ASP A 453 26.61 -13.09 1.46
C ASP A 453 27.82 -13.63 2.23
N GLU A 454 27.72 -14.85 2.74
CA GLU A 454 28.77 -15.46 3.58
C GLU A 454 30.05 -15.77 2.81
N GLU A 455 29.96 -15.99 1.49
CA GLU A 455 31.11 -16.29 0.64
C GLU A 455 31.88 -15.04 0.22
N THR A 456 31.13 -13.99 -0.17
CA THR A 456 31.73 -12.75 -0.69
C THR A 456 31.88 -11.67 0.37
N GLY A 457 31.21 -11.81 1.51
CA GLY A 457 31.13 -10.78 2.56
C GLY A 457 30.32 -9.55 2.15
N GLN A 458 29.69 -9.57 0.98
CA GLN A 458 28.89 -8.44 0.47
C GLN A 458 27.55 -8.33 1.20
N THR A 459 27.14 -7.11 1.45
CA THR A 459 25.79 -6.82 1.96
C THR A 459 24.85 -6.63 0.78
N ILE A 460 23.80 -7.45 0.71
CA ILE A 460 22.77 -7.40 -0.33
C ILE A 460 21.53 -6.76 0.25
N LEU A 461 21.10 -5.66 -0.36
CA LEU A 461 19.84 -4.99 -0.07
C LEU A 461 18.80 -5.43 -1.12
N SER A 462 17.64 -5.90 -0.67
CA SER A 462 16.52 -6.30 -1.53
C SER A 462 15.32 -5.40 -1.29
N GLY A 463 14.66 -4.94 -2.36
CA GLY A 463 13.55 -3.99 -2.31
C GLY A 463 12.52 -4.21 -3.40
N MET A 464 11.50 -3.34 -3.44
CA MET A 464 10.35 -3.46 -4.33
C MET A 464 10.59 -3.00 -5.76
N GLY A 465 11.62 -2.16 -6.00
CA GLY A 465 11.96 -1.64 -7.31
C GLY A 465 13.29 -0.89 -7.32
N GLU A 466 13.74 -0.48 -8.51
CA GLU A 466 15.01 0.26 -8.67
C GLU A 466 14.99 1.58 -7.90
N LEU A 467 13.89 2.35 -8.03
CA LEU A 467 13.75 3.63 -7.36
C LEU A 467 13.75 3.46 -5.84
N HIS A 468 13.11 2.42 -5.32
CA HIS A 468 13.12 2.11 -3.89
C HIS A 468 14.55 1.93 -3.38
N LEU A 469 15.35 1.04 -4.01
CA LEU A 469 16.73 0.80 -3.59
C LEU A 469 17.64 2.01 -3.81
N GLU A 470 17.42 2.78 -4.87
CA GLU A 470 18.16 4.02 -5.12
C GLU A 470 17.95 5.04 -3.99
N ILE A 471 16.70 5.19 -3.51
CA ILE A 471 16.37 6.08 -2.40
C ILE A 471 16.99 5.58 -1.09
N ILE A 472 16.93 4.27 -0.81
CA ILE A 472 17.58 3.68 0.37
C ILE A 472 19.09 3.97 0.37
N VAL A 473 19.75 3.75 -0.76
CA VAL A 473 21.18 4.04 -0.92
C VAL A 473 21.49 5.54 -0.76
N ASP A 474 20.66 6.40 -1.32
CA ASP A 474 20.81 7.86 -1.21
C ASP A 474 20.58 8.32 0.24
N ARG A 475 19.60 7.78 0.96
CA ARG A 475 19.40 8.04 2.39
C ARG A 475 20.59 7.60 3.22
N MET A 476 21.21 6.44 2.94
CA MET A 476 22.43 6.02 3.62
C MET A 476 23.55 7.05 3.47
N LYS A 477 23.71 7.61 2.27
CA LYS A 477 24.72 8.64 2.00
C LYS A 477 24.40 9.99 2.67
N ARG A 478 23.18 10.49 2.54
CA ARG A 478 22.81 11.84 2.99
C ARG A 478 22.53 11.91 4.50
N GLU A 479 21.71 10.99 5.01
CA GLU A 479 21.26 11.01 6.41
C GLU A 479 22.31 10.41 7.35
N PHE A 480 22.93 9.30 6.95
CA PHE A 480 23.85 8.54 7.79
C PHE A 480 25.33 8.80 7.47
N LYS A 481 25.62 9.60 6.43
CA LYS A 481 26.98 9.94 6.01
C LYS A 481 27.85 8.70 5.74
N VAL A 482 27.28 7.70 5.08
CA VAL A 482 27.94 6.46 4.71
C VAL A 482 28.40 6.52 3.26
N GLU A 483 29.68 6.39 3.01
CA GLU A 483 30.22 6.27 1.65
C GLU A 483 30.22 4.80 1.22
N ILE A 484 29.40 4.48 0.18
CA ILE A 484 29.20 3.13 -0.33
C ILE A 484 29.40 3.03 -1.83
N ASN A 485 29.95 1.89 -2.27
CA ASN A 485 29.89 1.43 -3.64
C ASN A 485 28.65 0.59 -3.83
N GLN A 486 28.01 0.74 -4.98
CA GLN A 486 26.81 0.01 -5.34
C GLN A 486 27.12 -0.90 -6.53
N GLY A 487 26.82 -2.19 -6.39
CA GLY A 487 26.92 -3.17 -7.46
C GLY A 487 25.74 -3.06 -8.45
N ALA A 488 25.83 -3.85 -9.53
CA ALA A 488 24.72 -3.92 -10.49
C ALA A 488 23.49 -4.60 -9.83
N PRO A 489 22.27 -4.16 -10.19
CA PRO A 489 21.04 -4.80 -9.74
C PRO A 489 20.98 -6.28 -10.11
N GLN A 490 20.47 -7.11 -9.22
CA GLN A 490 20.27 -8.54 -9.45
C GLN A 490 18.79 -8.89 -9.27
N VAL A 491 18.32 -9.81 -10.10
CA VAL A 491 16.96 -10.32 -10.04
C VAL A 491 16.84 -11.34 -8.92
N ALA A 492 15.82 -11.24 -8.10
CA ALA A 492 15.46 -12.27 -7.12
C ALA A 492 14.69 -13.40 -7.83
N TYR A 493 15.42 -14.40 -8.29
CA TYR A 493 14.82 -15.62 -8.82
C TYR A 493 14.22 -16.46 -7.69
N LYS A 494 13.28 -17.35 -8.06
CA LYS A 494 12.73 -18.37 -7.17
C LYS A 494 12.75 -19.73 -7.86
N GLU A 495 12.42 -20.78 -7.11
CA GLU A 495 12.26 -22.13 -7.65
C GLU A 495 10.84 -22.63 -7.37
N ALA A 496 10.34 -23.55 -8.17
CA ALA A 496 9.09 -24.24 -7.94
C ALA A 496 9.16 -25.70 -8.40
N PHE A 497 8.36 -26.56 -7.79
CA PHE A 497 8.15 -27.92 -8.26
C PHE A 497 7.03 -27.97 -9.31
N LYS A 498 7.20 -28.75 -10.37
CA LYS A 498 6.16 -28.96 -11.40
C LYS A 498 5.28 -30.16 -11.12
N GLN A 499 5.71 -31.08 -10.28
CA GLN A 499 4.96 -32.30 -9.99
C GLN A 499 5.09 -32.69 -8.53
N THR A 500 4.03 -33.32 -8.01
CA THR A 500 4.07 -33.99 -6.70
C THR A 500 4.67 -35.37 -6.84
N ILE A 501 5.56 -35.71 -5.93
CA ILE A 501 6.20 -37.03 -5.84
C ILE A 501 6.13 -37.55 -4.41
N GLU A 502 6.09 -38.88 -4.30
CA GLU A 502 6.25 -39.58 -3.04
C GLU A 502 7.72 -39.94 -2.80
N HIS A 503 8.19 -39.78 -1.57
CA HIS A 503 9.55 -40.11 -1.19
C HIS A 503 9.60 -40.65 0.23
N ARG A 504 10.52 -41.57 0.46
CA ARG A 504 10.89 -42.07 1.78
C ARG A 504 12.32 -41.71 2.06
N GLU A 505 12.57 -41.04 3.18
CA GLU A 505 13.90 -40.67 3.63
C GLU A 505 14.20 -41.33 4.99
N VAL A 506 15.37 -41.93 5.11
CA VAL A 506 15.79 -42.60 6.33
C VAL A 506 17.14 -42.04 6.80
N LEU A 507 17.13 -41.32 7.91
CA LEU A 507 18.34 -40.89 8.59
C LEU A 507 18.77 -41.97 9.57
N LYS A 508 19.95 -42.60 9.31
CA LYS A 508 20.56 -43.56 10.22
C LYS A 508 22.02 -43.23 10.37
N LYS A 509 22.41 -42.68 11.51
CA LYS A 509 23.84 -42.40 11.86
C LYS A 509 24.16 -43.04 13.19
N GLN A 510 25.21 -43.88 13.22
CA GLN A 510 25.78 -44.45 14.42
C GLN A 510 27.25 -43.97 14.54
N THR A 511 27.51 -43.20 15.57
CA THR A 511 28.88 -42.74 15.90
C THR A 511 29.06 -42.97 17.39
N GLY A 512 29.58 -44.13 17.77
CA GLY A 512 30.11 -44.47 19.09
C GLY A 512 29.36 -43.91 20.31
N GLY A 513 28.04 -44.18 20.46
CA GLY A 513 27.18 -43.67 21.53
C GLY A 513 25.72 -43.75 21.12
N ARG A 514 24.87 -42.82 21.60
CA ARG A 514 23.48 -42.69 21.20
C ARG A 514 23.41 -42.35 19.70
N GLY A 515 22.77 -43.22 18.91
CA GLY A 515 22.62 -43.03 17.47
C GLY A 515 21.61 -41.92 17.13
N LYS A 516 21.47 -41.62 15.84
CA LYS A 516 20.39 -40.78 15.29
C LYS A 516 19.59 -41.59 14.30
N PHE A 517 18.29 -41.68 14.53
CA PHE A 517 17.36 -42.38 13.64
C PHE A 517 16.10 -41.56 13.41
N ALA A 518 15.72 -41.41 12.15
CA ALA A 518 14.43 -40.93 11.74
C ALA A 518 14.06 -41.50 10.36
N ASP A 519 12.81 -41.85 10.17
CA ASP A 519 12.29 -42.42 8.92
C ASP A 519 10.95 -41.74 8.64
N ILE A 520 10.87 -41.04 7.52
CA ILE A 520 9.67 -40.30 7.10
C ILE A 520 9.28 -40.68 5.67
N VAL A 521 7.99 -40.90 5.46
CA VAL A 521 7.39 -41.10 4.12
C VAL A 521 6.46 -39.93 3.87
N PHE A 522 6.67 -39.26 2.76
CA PHE A 522 5.96 -38.02 2.45
C PHE A 522 5.77 -37.81 0.95
N GLU A 523 4.77 -37.00 0.63
CA GLU A 523 4.58 -36.40 -0.69
C GLU A 523 5.10 -34.96 -0.65
N ILE A 524 5.78 -34.54 -1.71
CA ILE A 524 6.27 -33.18 -1.89
C ILE A 524 5.96 -32.68 -3.30
N GLY A 525 5.50 -31.42 -3.40
CA GLY A 525 5.14 -30.82 -4.69
C GLY A 525 4.69 -29.36 -4.53
N PRO A 526 4.03 -28.82 -5.57
CA PRO A 526 3.48 -27.45 -5.51
C PRO A 526 2.36 -27.37 -4.46
N ALA A 527 2.22 -26.20 -3.81
CA ALA A 527 1.10 -25.92 -2.92
C ALA A 527 -0.24 -25.85 -3.70
N ASP A 528 -1.34 -26.17 -3.02
CA ASP A 528 -2.66 -26.11 -3.61
C ASP A 528 -3.05 -24.65 -3.88
N GLU A 529 -3.68 -24.39 -5.04
CA GLU A 529 -4.11 -23.03 -5.41
C GLU A 529 -5.09 -22.40 -4.42
N GLU A 530 -5.98 -23.23 -3.84
CA GLU A 530 -6.94 -22.77 -2.82
C GLU A 530 -6.20 -22.28 -1.57
N PHE A 531 -5.20 -23.04 -1.11
CA PHE A 531 -4.37 -22.66 0.03
C PHE A 531 -3.64 -21.32 -0.20
N LEU A 532 -3.10 -21.12 -1.40
CA LEU A 532 -2.41 -19.87 -1.76
C LEU A 532 -3.37 -18.67 -1.83
N LYS A 533 -4.59 -18.87 -2.32
CA LYS A 533 -5.64 -17.85 -2.39
C LYS A 533 -6.14 -17.41 -1.00
N GLU A 534 -6.12 -18.32 -0.02
CA GLU A 534 -6.46 -18.00 1.37
C GLU A 534 -5.42 -17.12 2.10
N GLY A 535 -4.24 -16.90 1.49
CA GLY A 535 -3.20 -16.06 2.08
C GLY A 535 -2.51 -16.64 3.31
N LYS A 536 -2.59 -17.95 3.51
CA LYS A 536 -2.00 -18.68 4.66
C LYS A 536 -0.48 -18.90 4.57
N GLY A 537 0.19 -18.21 3.66
CA GLY A 537 1.61 -18.33 3.40
C GLY A 537 1.93 -19.20 2.17
N ASN A 538 3.20 -19.56 2.01
CA ASN A 538 3.71 -20.30 0.86
C ASN A 538 4.12 -21.75 1.19
N PHE A 539 4.02 -22.17 2.44
CA PHE A 539 4.32 -23.52 2.92
C PHE A 539 3.07 -24.22 3.45
N GLN A 540 2.62 -25.22 2.72
CA GLN A 540 1.46 -26.05 3.08
C GLN A 540 1.92 -27.36 3.68
N PHE A 541 1.78 -27.54 4.99
CA PHE A 541 2.08 -28.78 5.67
C PHE A 541 0.79 -29.56 5.98
N VAL A 542 0.74 -30.81 5.57
CA VAL A 542 -0.40 -31.70 5.81
C VAL A 542 0.07 -32.90 6.64
N ASN A 543 -0.43 -33.00 7.85
CA ASN A 543 -0.21 -34.15 8.70
C ASN A 543 -1.23 -35.27 8.36
N GLY A 544 -0.76 -36.27 7.64
CA GLY A 544 -1.53 -37.48 7.25
C GLY A 544 -1.15 -38.72 8.04
N LEU A 545 -0.38 -38.59 9.13
CA LEU A 545 0.06 -39.71 9.94
C LEU A 545 -1.13 -40.41 10.61
N PHE A 546 -1.16 -41.73 10.50
CA PHE A 546 -2.17 -42.59 11.11
C PHE A 546 -1.51 -43.71 11.94
N GLY A 547 -2.15 -44.14 13.02
CA GLY A 547 -1.70 -45.30 13.80
C GLY A 547 -0.49 -45.11 14.70
N GLY A 548 0.04 -43.89 14.84
CA GLY A 548 1.17 -43.61 15.74
C GLY A 548 2.55 -44.02 15.19
N SER A 549 2.68 -44.15 13.86
CA SER A 549 3.94 -44.47 13.18
C SER A 549 5.09 -43.50 13.55
N ILE A 550 4.77 -42.23 13.72
CA ILE A 550 5.68 -41.21 14.28
C ILE A 550 4.98 -40.54 15.46
N PRO A 551 5.64 -40.39 16.63
CA PRO A 551 5.09 -39.66 17.78
C PRO A 551 4.74 -38.21 17.44
N LYS A 552 3.61 -37.73 17.95
CA LYS A 552 3.10 -36.36 17.67
C LYS A 552 4.11 -35.26 18.02
N GLU A 553 4.95 -35.49 19.01
CA GLU A 553 5.99 -34.55 19.47
C GLU A 553 7.06 -34.26 18.41
N PHE A 554 7.27 -35.15 17.42
CA PHE A 554 8.26 -34.97 16.36
C PHE A 554 7.68 -34.27 15.10
N VAL A 555 6.36 -34.18 14.97
CA VAL A 555 5.70 -33.55 13.81
C VAL A 555 6.11 -32.07 13.64
N PRO A 556 6.15 -31.25 14.68
CA PRO A 556 6.63 -29.88 14.55
C PRO A 556 8.08 -29.76 14.05
N ALA A 557 8.94 -30.72 14.44
CA ALA A 557 10.33 -30.74 13.98
C ALA A 557 10.44 -31.11 12.49
N ILE A 558 9.60 -32.04 12.01
CA ILE A 558 9.51 -32.38 10.58
C ILE A 558 9.04 -31.17 9.79
N GLN A 559 7.94 -30.52 10.23
CA GLN A 559 7.42 -29.32 9.60
C GLN A 559 8.48 -28.23 9.50
N LYS A 560 9.14 -27.91 10.61
CA LYS A 560 10.22 -26.92 10.66
C LYS A 560 11.40 -27.30 9.74
N GLY A 561 11.73 -28.59 9.63
CA GLY A 561 12.77 -29.09 8.75
C GLY A 561 12.50 -28.78 7.29
N PHE A 562 11.30 -29.04 6.79
CA PHE A 562 10.88 -28.71 5.43
C PHE A 562 10.75 -27.20 5.21
N GLU A 563 10.15 -26.47 6.15
CA GLU A 563 10.00 -25.01 6.09
C GLU A 563 11.35 -24.30 6.01
N THR A 564 12.32 -24.74 6.82
CA THR A 564 13.68 -24.21 6.74
C THR A 564 14.37 -24.60 5.43
N ALA A 565 14.17 -25.83 4.95
CA ALA A 565 14.83 -26.31 3.74
C ALA A 565 14.36 -25.58 2.47
N MET A 566 13.07 -25.17 2.41
CA MET A 566 12.53 -24.47 1.23
C MET A 566 13.11 -23.05 1.03
N THR A 567 13.81 -22.51 2.01
CA THR A 567 14.51 -21.23 1.83
C THR A 567 15.68 -21.31 0.88
N THR A 568 16.13 -22.56 0.56
CA THR A 568 17.19 -22.84 -0.39
C THR A 568 16.72 -23.88 -1.38
N GLY A 569 16.57 -23.50 -2.65
CA GLY A 569 16.08 -24.38 -3.68
C GLY A 569 17.08 -25.48 -4.08
N VAL A 570 16.57 -26.51 -4.72
CA VAL A 570 17.35 -27.71 -5.08
C VAL A 570 18.02 -27.62 -6.46
N LEU A 571 17.67 -26.61 -7.26
CA LEU A 571 18.13 -26.42 -8.64
C LEU A 571 19.33 -25.48 -8.71
N ALA A 572 19.19 -24.29 -8.16
CA ALA A 572 20.18 -23.22 -8.19
C ALA A 572 20.37 -22.52 -6.84
N GLY A 573 19.67 -22.98 -5.80
CA GLY A 573 19.76 -22.45 -4.44
C GLY A 573 18.86 -21.24 -4.18
N TYR A 574 17.98 -20.88 -5.10
CA TYR A 574 17.00 -19.81 -4.87
C TYR A 574 15.81 -20.29 -4.02
N PRO A 575 15.17 -19.41 -3.23
CA PRO A 575 14.03 -19.81 -2.40
C PRO A 575 12.90 -20.44 -3.22
N MET A 576 12.19 -21.41 -2.65
CA MET A 576 10.99 -21.95 -3.26
C MET A 576 9.86 -20.94 -3.20
N GLU A 577 9.11 -20.78 -4.31
CA GLU A 577 7.93 -19.88 -4.37
C GLU A 577 6.80 -20.40 -3.48
N SER A 578 6.50 -21.69 -3.59
CA SER A 578 5.58 -22.38 -2.71
C SER A 578 5.87 -23.88 -2.65
N MET A 579 5.45 -24.54 -1.57
CA MET A 579 5.65 -25.96 -1.39
C MET A 579 4.55 -26.58 -0.54
N LYS A 580 4.07 -27.74 -0.96
CA LYS A 580 3.21 -28.63 -0.16
C LYS A 580 4.01 -29.88 0.24
N VAL A 581 3.92 -30.21 1.52
CA VAL A 581 4.43 -31.48 2.06
C VAL A 581 3.32 -32.17 2.83
N ARG A 582 3.04 -33.43 2.48
CA ARG A 582 2.12 -34.29 3.21
C ARG A 582 2.89 -35.47 3.75
N VAL A 583 3.06 -35.54 5.07
CA VAL A 583 3.69 -36.69 5.75
C VAL A 583 2.61 -37.65 6.16
N PHE A 584 2.71 -38.92 5.74
CA PHE A 584 1.64 -39.89 5.94
C PHE A 584 2.08 -41.25 6.52
N ASP A 585 3.42 -41.52 6.57
CA ASP A 585 3.95 -42.71 7.21
C ASP A 585 5.41 -42.46 7.70
N GLY A 586 5.97 -43.41 8.41
CA GLY A 586 7.35 -43.40 8.89
C GLY A 586 7.58 -44.33 10.04
N SER A 587 8.76 -44.25 10.66
CA SER A 587 9.08 -45.01 11.86
C SER A 587 10.04 -44.25 12.76
N PHE A 588 10.11 -44.66 14.01
CA PHE A 588 11.03 -44.09 15.00
C PHE A 588 11.68 -45.20 15.83
N HIS A 589 12.81 -44.86 16.45
CA HIS A 589 13.49 -45.72 17.38
C HIS A 589 13.43 -45.10 18.78
N GLN A 590 13.03 -45.91 19.80
CA GLN A 590 12.76 -45.40 21.15
C GLN A 590 13.96 -44.65 21.80
N VAL A 591 15.20 -45.02 21.45
CA VAL A 591 16.41 -44.46 22.05
C VAL A 591 17.10 -43.46 21.13
N ASP A 592 17.11 -43.72 19.81
CA ASP A 592 17.93 -42.97 18.84
C ASP A 592 17.13 -41.90 18.08
N SER A 593 15.84 -41.79 18.30
CA SER A 593 14.99 -40.76 17.70
C SER A 593 14.84 -39.56 18.63
N ASP A 594 15.02 -38.37 18.06
CA ASP A 594 14.75 -37.09 18.69
C ASP A 594 14.27 -36.07 17.68
N ALA A 595 13.79 -34.92 18.13
CA ALA A 595 13.30 -33.85 17.27
C ALA A 595 14.34 -33.40 16.23
N MET A 596 15.61 -33.32 16.62
CA MET A 596 16.71 -32.93 15.73
C MET A 596 16.94 -33.95 14.61
N SER A 597 16.82 -35.25 14.91
CA SER A 597 16.94 -36.32 13.91
C SER A 597 15.85 -36.22 12.85
N PHE A 598 14.61 -35.93 13.25
CA PHE A 598 13.49 -35.74 12.34
C PHE A 598 13.61 -34.42 11.52
N GLU A 599 14.08 -33.32 12.11
CA GLU A 599 14.39 -32.11 11.38
C GLU A 599 15.44 -32.32 10.31
N LEU A 600 16.55 -33.02 10.65
CA LEU A 600 17.60 -33.35 9.69
C LEU A 600 17.11 -34.30 8.60
N CYS A 601 16.33 -35.32 8.95
CA CYS A 601 15.73 -36.23 7.99
C CYS A 601 14.81 -35.51 6.98
N ALA A 602 14.01 -34.58 7.47
CA ALA A 602 13.17 -33.74 6.61
C ALA A 602 13.98 -32.89 5.63
N LYS A 603 15.09 -32.27 6.10
CA LYS A 603 16.01 -31.49 5.24
C LYS A 603 16.70 -32.34 4.18
N GLN A 604 17.12 -33.58 4.53
CA GLN A 604 17.71 -34.52 3.56
C GLN A 604 16.65 -34.97 2.56
N GLY A 605 15.48 -35.39 3.05
CA GLY A 605 14.37 -35.79 2.21
C GLY A 605 13.94 -34.71 1.22
N TYR A 606 13.92 -33.45 1.64
CA TYR A 606 13.68 -32.32 0.73
C TYR A 606 14.69 -32.26 -0.40
N ARG A 607 16.00 -32.36 -0.11
CA ARG A 607 17.05 -32.30 -1.14
C ARG A 607 16.95 -33.44 -2.14
N GLU A 608 16.76 -34.67 -1.67
CA GLU A 608 16.71 -35.87 -2.50
C GLU A 608 15.43 -35.95 -3.33
N SER A 609 14.29 -35.64 -2.71
CA SER A 609 13.00 -35.65 -3.39
C SER A 609 12.81 -34.46 -4.32
N GLY A 610 13.23 -33.27 -3.90
CA GLY A 610 13.06 -32.05 -4.66
C GLY A 610 13.72 -32.10 -6.05
N ARG A 611 14.88 -32.73 -6.17
CA ARG A 611 15.54 -32.96 -7.47
C ARG A 611 14.69 -33.80 -8.44
N LYS A 612 13.83 -34.69 -7.90
CA LYS A 612 12.94 -35.59 -8.67
C LYS A 612 11.60 -34.94 -8.99
N ALA A 613 11.20 -33.93 -8.24
CA ALA A 613 9.91 -33.22 -8.39
C ALA A 613 9.88 -32.24 -9.60
N LYS A 614 10.82 -32.35 -10.54
CA LYS A 614 11.00 -31.49 -11.71
C LYS A 614 11.05 -30.01 -11.31
N PRO A 615 12.08 -29.60 -10.57
CA PRO A 615 12.24 -28.20 -10.19
C PRO A 615 12.47 -27.30 -11.39
N VAL A 616 11.93 -26.10 -11.35
CA VAL A 616 12.10 -25.06 -12.39
C VAL A 616 12.48 -23.75 -11.75
N LEU A 617 13.30 -22.98 -12.48
CA LEU A 617 13.62 -21.61 -12.11
C LEU A 617 12.46 -20.69 -12.50
N LEU A 618 12.06 -19.82 -11.59
CA LEU A 618 11.07 -18.80 -11.80
C LEU A 618 11.74 -17.43 -11.88
N GLU A 619 11.30 -16.61 -12.82
CA GLU A 619 11.69 -15.21 -12.96
C GLU A 619 10.51 -14.29 -12.64
N PRO A 620 10.74 -13.12 -12.02
CA PRO A 620 9.68 -12.16 -11.76
C PRO A 620 9.28 -11.47 -13.06
N ILE A 621 7.96 -11.47 -13.31
CA ILE A 621 7.33 -10.81 -14.45
C ILE A 621 6.73 -9.51 -13.97
N MET A 622 7.08 -8.43 -14.68
CA MET A 622 6.57 -7.10 -14.43
C MET A 622 5.44 -6.77 -15.42
N LYS A 623 4.38 -6.17 -14.92
CA LYS A 623 3.37 -5.51 -15.75
C LYS A 623 3.84 -4.10 -16.02
N ILE A 624 4.04 -3.77 -17.28
CA ILE A 624 4.43 -2.42 -17.70
C ILE A 624 3.33 -1.77 -18.52
N GLU A 625 3.12 -0.50 -18.28
CA GLU A 625 2.32 0.36 -19.16
C GLU A 625 3.19 1.51 -19.63
N VAL A 626 3.17 1.74 -20.94
CA VAL A 626 3.92 2.82 -21.57
C VAL A 626 2.95 3.76 -22.29
N LEU A 627 3.02 5.04 -21.91
CA LEU A 627 2.32 6.14 -22.56
C LEU A 627 3.27 6.78 -23.58
N THR A 628 2.92 6.75 -24.85
CA THR A 628 3.77 7.28 -25.91
C THR A 628 2.96 7.96 -27.01
N PRO A 629 3.46 9.04 -27.63
CA PRO A 629 2.87 9.57 -28.85
C PRO A 629 2.83 8.52 -29.97
N ASP A 630 1.83 8.58 -30.85
CA ASP A 630 1.61 7.65 -31.97
C ASP A 630 2.87 7.37 -32.79
N GLN A 631 3.65 8.41 -33.07
CA GLN A 631 4.86 8.34 -33.87
C GLN A 631 5.96 7.41 -33.31
N TYR A 632 5.98 7.16 -31.99
CA TYR A 632 6.98 6.30 -31.33
C TYR A 632 6.43 4.92 -30.96
N MET A 633 5.14 4.66 -31.21
CA MET A 633 4.49 3.39 -30.85
C MET A 633 5.23 2.17 -31.40
N GLY A 634 5.63 2.23 -32.63
CA GLY A 634 6.36 1.13 -33.31
C GLY A 634 7.71 0.82 -32.67
N ASP A 635 8.49 1.86 -32.35
CA ASP A 635 9.81 1.72 -31.74
C ASP A 635 9.70 1.19 -30.30
N VAL A 636 8.74 1.71 -29.50
CA VAL A 636 8.48 1.26 -28.15
C VAL A 636 8.00 -0.19 -28.13
N THR A 637 7.05 -0.55 -28.99
CA THR A 637 6.54 -1.92 -29.11
C THR A 637 7.65 -2.88 -29.55
N GLY A 638 8.48 -2.47 -30.52
CA GLY A 638 9.63 -3.24 -30.98
C GLY A 638 10.68 -3.46 -29.88
N ASP A 639 10.91 -2.46 -29.00
CA ASP A 639 11.84 -2.60 -27.88
C ASP A 639 11.28 -3.53 -26.80
N LEU A 640 9.98 -3.41 -26.44
CA LEU A 640 9.34 -4.32 -25.49
C LEU A 640 9.38 -5.77 -25.98
N ASN A 641 9.13 -6.02 -27.26
CA ASN A 641 9.24 -7.37 -27.84
C ASN A 641 10.67 -7.91 -27.78
N ARG A 642 11.69 -7.10 -28.05
CA ARG A 642 13.10 -7.49 -27.88
C ARG A 642 13.44 -7.88 -26.45
N ARG A 643 12.77 -7.27 -25.47
CA ARG A 643 12.89 -7.55 -24.02
C ARG A 643 12.02 -8.72 -23.57
N ARG A 644 11.63 -9.59 -24.46
CA ARG A 644 10.73 -10.73 -24.18
C ARG A 644 9.36 -10.30 -23.62
N GLY A 645 8.93 -9.08 -23.94
CA GLY A 645 7.65 -8.55 -23.54
C GLY A 645 6.49 -9.24 -24.26
N MET A 646 5.49 -9.63 -23.50
CA MET A 646 4.22 -10.12 -24.01
C MET A 646 3.19 -8.98 -23.95
N LEU A 647 2.83 -8.45 -25.12
CA LEU A 647 1.84 -7.38 -25.23
C LEU A 647 0.46 -7.91 -24.84
N GLU A 648 -0.21 -7.20 -23.92
CA GLU A 648 -1.56 -7.53 -23.45
C GLU A 648 -2.64 -6.67 -24.13
N GLY A 649 -2.29 -5.44 -24.52
CA GLY A 649 -3.22 -4.53 -25.16
C GLY A 649 -2.56 -3.23 -25.60
N MET A 650 -3.21 -2.57 -26.52
CA MET A 650 -2.87 -1.22 -26.97
C MET A 650 -4.15 -0.41 -27.08
N ASP A 651 -4.20 0.70 -26.39
CA ASP A 651 -5.32 1.63 -26.39
C ASP A 651 -4.86 2.99 -26.89
N SER A 652 -5.69 3.67 -27.67
CA SER A 652 -5.41 5.03 -28.12
C SER A 652 -6.27 6.02 -27.36
N LYS A 653 -5.65 7.01 -26.71
CA LYS A 653 -6.33 8.06 -25.96
C LYS A 653 -5.79 9.43 -26.41
N HIS A 654 -6.59 10.20 -27.12
CA HIS A 654 -6.30 11.62 -27.46
C HIS A 654 -4.90 11.84 -28.10
N GLY A 655 -4.49 10.97 -29.05
CA GLY A 655 -3.17 11.07 -29.71
C GLY A 655 -2.00 10.52 -28.88
N VAL A 656 -2.29 9.89 -27.74
CA VAL A 656 -1.33 9.14 -26.93
C VAL A 656 -1.71 7.66 -26.97
N GLN A 657 -0.74 6.82 -27.28
CA GLN A 657 -0.87 5.36 -27.24
C GLN A 657 -0.53 4.84 -25.85
N VAL A 658 -1.36 3.94 -25.34
CA VAL A 658 -1.16 3.22 -24.09
C VAL A 658 -0.81 1.78 -24.43
N ILE A 659 0.44 1.39 -24.22
CA ILE A 659 0.94 0.04 -24.49
C ILE A 659 1.05 -0.71 -23.18
N LYS A 660 0.32 -1.83 -23.04
CA LYS A 660 0.37 -2.70 -21.86
C LYS A 660 1.10 -4.00 -22.22
N ALA A 661 2.08 -4.38 -21.41
CA ALA A 661 2.84 -5.60 -21.61
C ALA A 661 3.26 -6.25 -20.29
N LYS A 662 3.55 -7.55 -20.35
CA LYS A 662 4.24 -8.30 -19.33
C LYS A 662 5.66 -8.59 -19.77
N VAL A 663 6.64 -8.19 -18.96
CA VAL A 663 8.06 -8.28 -19.30
C VAL A 663 8.86 -8.84 -18.13
N PRO A 664 9.82 -9.74 -18.34
CA PRO A 664 10.71 -10.18 -17.27
C PRO A 664 11.54 -9.04 -16.70
N LEU A 665 11.66 -8.96 -15.39
CA LEU A 665 12.42 -7.89 -14.72
C LEU A 665 13.87 -7.82 -15.17
N SER A 666 14.49 -8.96 -15.45
CA SER A 666 15.88 -9.04 -15.94
C SER A 666 16.14 -8.23 -17.21
N GLU A 667 15.11 -8.04 -18.04
CA GLU A 667 15.18 -7.29 -19.30
C GLU A 667 14.87 -5.80 -19.13
N MET A 668 14.44 -5.39 -17.95
CA MET A 668 13.92 -4.04 -17.71
C MET A 668 14.93 -3.08 -17.09
N PHE A 669 16.10 -3.57 -16.66
CA PHE A 669 17.14 -2.68 -16.15
C PHE A 669 17.57 -1.65 -17.19
N GLY A 670 17.59 -0.38 -16.77
CA GLY A 670 17.92 0.74 -17.67
C GLY A 670 16.82 1.08 -18.70
N TYR A 671 15.65 0.45 -18.64
CA TYR A 671 14.58 0.66 -19.63
C TYR A 671 14.12 2.12 -19.71
N VAL A 672 14.00 2.82 -18.60
CA VAL A 672 13.56 4.24 -18.58
C VAL A 672 14.49 5.12 -19.40
N THR A 673 15.80 4.88 -19.32
CA THR A 673 16.80 5.61 -20.13
C THR A 673 16.65 5.30 -21.62
N GLN A 674 16.44 4.03 -21.95
CA GLN A 674 16.21 3.59 -23.35
C GLN A 674 14.90 4.17 -23.89
N LEU A 675 13.83 4.14 -23.11
CA LEU A 675 12.53 4.70 -23.48
C LEU A 675 12.62 6.20 -23.77
N ARG A 676 13.33 6.94 -22.93
CA ARG A 676 13.60 8.38 -23.18
C ARG A 676 14.35 8.62 -24.50
N SER A 677 15.34 7.80 -24.79
CA SER A 677 16.07 7.86 -26.06
C SER A 677 15.17 7.59 -27.26
N LEU A 678 14.35 6.51 -27.19
CA LEU A 678 13.45 6.10 -28.29
C LEU A 678 12.34 7.13 -28.56
N SER A 679 11.87 7.80 -27.52
CA SER A 679 10.72 8.71 -27.59
C SER A 679 11.09 10.20 -27.56
N SER A 680 12.38 10.53 -27.63
CA SER A 680 12.88 11.91 -27.44
C SER A 680 12.37 12.54 -26.13
N GLY A 681 12.28 11.73 -25.07
CA GLY A 681 11.79 12.14 -23.75
C GLY A 681 10.27 12.31 -23.63
N ARG A 682 9.49 11.92 -24.65
CA ARG A 682 8.03 12.13 -24.70
C ARG A 682 7.21 10.96 -24.19
N ALA A 683 7.81 9.77 -24.06
CA ALA A 683 7.12 8.62 -23.46
C ALA A 683 7.41 8.52 -21.98
N THR A 684 6.43 8.03 -21.24
CA THR A 684 6.53 7.69 -19.83
C THR A 684 6.16 6.22 -19.63
N SER A 685 6.70 5.60 -18.60
CA SER A 685 6.34 4.22 -18.27
C SER A 685 6.13 4.06 -16.77
N THR A 686 5.21 3.16 -16.43
CA THR A 686 5.02 2.64 -15.10
C THR A 686 5.20 1.14 -15.12
N MET A 687 5.82 0.58 -14.08
CA MET A 687 6.11 -0.84 -14.01
C MET A 687 5.82 -1.33 -12.61
N GLU A 688 5.08 -2.44 -12.49
CA GLU A 688 4.74 -3.08 -11.22
C GLU A 688 4.99 -4.58 -11.28
N PHE A 689 5.28 -5.20 -10.14
CA PHE A 689 5.39 -6.65 -10.06
C PHE A 689 4.02 -7.30 -10.34
N SER A 690 4.01 -8.31 -11.21
CA SER A 690 2.80 -9.08 -11.54
C SER A 690 2.80 -10.46 -10.85
N HIS A 691 3.72 -11.32 -11.23
CA HIS A 691 3.83 -12.69 -10.72
C HIS A 691 5.19 -13.29 -11.06
N TYR A 692 5.46 -14.46 -10.52
CA TYR A 692 6.59 -15.30 -10.95
C TYR A 692 6.14 -16.25 -12.06
N ALA A 693 6.97 -16.42 -13.10
CA ALA A 693 6.74 -17.36 -14.20
C ALA A 693 7.99 -18.20 -14.49
N PRO A 694 7.85 -19.42 -15.04
CA PRO A 694 8.99 -20.24 -15.41
C PRO A 694 9.91 -19.53 -16.41
N ALA A 695 11.18 -19.40 -16.07
CA ALA A 695 12.19 -18.86 -16.97
C ALA A 695 12.42 -19.80 -18.16
N PRO A 696 12.67 -19.28 -19.39
CA PRO A 696 13.09 -20.09 -20.52
C PRO A 696 14.37 -20.86 -20.22
N ASN A 697 14.52 -22.06 -20.81
CA ASN A 697 15.63 -22.97 -20.51
C ASN A 697 17.02 -22.33 -20.68
N ASN A 698 17.21 -21.54 -21.74
CA ASN A 698 18.48 -20.83 -22.00
C ASN A 698 18.81 -19.83 -20.89
N ILE A 699 17.82 -19.09 -20.39
CA ILE A 699 18.00 -18.14 -19.28
C ILE A 699 18.24 -18.90 -17.96
N ALA A 700 17.48 -19.96 -17.72
CA ALA A 700 17.67 -20.80 -16.54
C ALA A 700 19.08 -21.39 -16.48
N GLU A 701 19.61 -21.91 -17.61
CA GLU A 701 20.96 -22.43 -17.72
C GLU A 701 22.02 -21.35 -17.47
N GLU A 702 21.85 -20.15 -18.01
CA GLU A 702 22.76 -19.02 -17.80
C GLU A 702 22.80 -18.60 -16.31
N VAL A 703 21.62 -18.48 -15.69
CA VAL A 703 21.49 -18.11 -14.28
C VAL A 703 22.12 -19.20 -13.38
N MET A 704 21.83 -20.48 -13.66
CA MET A 704 22.42 -21.61 -12.93
C MET A 704 23.94 -21.67 -13.11
N ALA A 705 24.48 -21.39 -14.29
CA ALA A 705 25.93 -21.37 -14.52
C ALA A 705 26.61 -20.25 -13.74
N LYS A 706 26.01 -19.06 -13.67
CA LYS A 706 26.50 -17.95 -12.84
C LYS A 706 26.50 -18.30 -11.34
N GLN A 707 25.48 -19.06 -10.89
CA GLN A 707 25.36 -19.45 -9.49
C GLN A 707 26.33 -20.59 -9.10
N LYS A 708 26.54 -21.58 -9.97
CA LYS A 708 27.54 -22.67 -9.77
C LYS A 708 28.95 -22.16 -9.59
N GLY A 709 29.30 -21.00 -10.14
CA GLY A 709 30.58 -20.32 -9.90
C GLY A 709 30.69 -19.68 -8.51
N LYS A 710 29.55 -19.50 -7.80
CA LYS A 710 29.49 -18.87 -6.48
C LYS A 710 29.21 -19.84 -5.32
N VAL A 711 28.55 -20.96 -5.58
CA VAL A 711 28.18 -21.94 -4.56
C VAL A 711 28.98 -23.21 -4.80
N LYS A 712 29.95 -23.53 -3.93
CA LYS A 712 30.43 -24.92 -3.76
C LYS A 712 29.25 -25.68 -3.15
N ILE A 713 28.56 -26.47 -3.94
CA ILE A 713 27.60 -27.45 -3.44
C ILE A 713 28.47 -28.48 -2.68
N GLU A 714 28.44 -28.47 -1.36
CA GLU A 714 28.95 -29.58 -0.55
C GLU A 714 28.11 -30.81 -0.93
N ASP A 715 28.81 -31.78 -1.54
CA ASP A 715 28.32 -33.12 -1.87
C ASP A 715 27.92 -33.92 -0.63
#